data_c3e18bc64cad2296aebd81cc7ee9c960
#
_entry.id   c3e18bc64cad2296aebd81cc7ee9c960
#
_cell.length_a   1.000
_cell.length_b   1.000
_cell.length_c   1.000
_cell.angle_alpha   90.00
_cell.angle_beta   90.00
_cell.angle_gamma   90.00
#
_symmetry.space_group_name_H-M   'P 1'
#
loop_
_entity.id
_entity.type
_entity.pdbx_description
1 polymer ?
#
loop_
_entity_poly.entity_id
_entity_poly.type
_entity_poly.pdbx_seq_one_letter_code
_entity_poly.pdbx_strand_id
1 'polypeptide(L)'
;MTVAEIQVDQRVIGIDSRRFASVEKALVELITNSDDSYARLEKTGLPVTGRIQVGYERHHTGAVLMVTDQAEGMSFEEAARILTYGGAHSPLSRGEGNGRGYFGRGLKQAIFGLGHGWIETLKDGRFTRIDVFRGENGGYLYDDGEEDRRAFPADYARLGIPFGVPGTGTRVTIVVDNPHVTITQHATLLQSLSDNIYLRDVLGRRKVELVQGRPGGGPQEAGPNGSEPVRFEEPPAILLLGPEQPGSFSHEGQEYPFTLTLKRAKDVELTLKGDERTNGLVVLSGMAALDCTLFEYENQVGTEYLFGSVRCAALTEMLGRGKAVISDEREGLNFKDPFVAAFSRAVSAMIGGAVEAEKEKLTHLERATTSGRTAEMIERLLHHMSEAAVVGLGIESSPEAAGPTPAEEEPPAALRFTTPFYYRKPGHPFHVALLLDAGQLPDGEQLTFELGLPATMRIEPAPVAVPVSALAGIQRIEWTVTGELPGERGEITVRAGAYWAWCEIVVAEHASHRSESQPPHAAVVRPAGHPAGHPLAHRVPRDHGVDLFVGYEFRNLHNSADRAIYSAAERKVIINTGAPTVRLYVDGRGRFRDSARLLLAELFMDVISDELARRRIEQHGHSGDLDAFHSAKRDIIRRYGSDIHLSFLG
;
A
#
# COMPACT_ATOMS: atom_id res chain seq x y z
N MET A 1 -10.65 -50.19 -20.87
CA MET A 1 -10.34 -48.93 -20.14
C MET A 1 -11.51 -48.00 -20.32
N THR A 2 -12.21 -47.65 -19.25
CA THR A 2 -13.29 -46.66 -19.29
C THR A 2 -12.68 -45.26 -19.08
N VAL A 3 -12.79 -44.41 -20.08
CA VAL A 3 -12.45 -43.00 -19.96
C VAL A 3 -13.68 -42.32 -19.33
N ALA A 4 -13.47 -41.63 -18.20
CA ALA A 4 -14.54 -40.90 -17.52
C ALA A 4 -14.07 -39.46 -17.27
N GLU A 5 -15.00 -38.51 -17.24
CA GLU A 5 -14.73 -37.11 -16.91
C GLU A 5 -14.40 -36.96 -15.43
N ILE A 6 -13.43 -36.07 -15.13
CA ILE A 6 -13.05 -35.72 -13.75
C ILE A 6 -14.16 -34.88 -13.13
N GLN A 7 -14.71 -35.35 -12.00
CA GLN A 7 -15.72 -34.61 -11.23
C GLN A 7 -15.07 -33.42 -10.51
N VAL A 8 -15.71 -32.24 -10.58
CA VAL A 8 -15.22 -31.02 -9.91
C VAL A 8 -16.00 -30.82 -8.61
N ASP A 9 -15.27 -30.74 -7.49
CA ASP A 9 -15.85 -30.48 -6.18
C ASP A 9 -16.19 -28.99 -6.01
N GLN A 10 -17.37 -28.67 -5.47
CA GLN A 10 -17.81 -27.29 -5.23
C GLN A 10 -16.92 -26.48 -4.27
N ARG A 11 -16.05 -27.12 -3.48
CA ARG A 11 -15.05 -26.43 -2.64
C ARG A 11 -14.14 -25.49 -3.43
N VAL A 12 -13.94 -25.75 -4.73
CA VAL A 12 -13.21 -24.85 -5.64
C VAL A 12 -13.86 -23.46 -5.69
N ILE A 13 -15.20 -23.38 -5.67
CA ILE A 13 -15.94 -22.11 -5.66
C ILE A 13 -15.59 -21.32 -4.39
N GLY A 14 -15.51 -21.98 -3.22
CA GLY A 14 -15.18 -21.34 -1.95
C GLY A 14 -13.75 -20.83 -1.89
N ILE A 15 -12.79 -21.56 -2.47
CA ILE A 15 -11.39 -21.14 -2.54
C ILE A 15 -11.27 -19.90 -3.45
N ASP A 16 -11.84 -19.96 -4.63
CA ASP A 16 -11.80 -18.87 -5.61
C ASP A 16 -12.51 -17.61 -5.09
N SER A 17 -13.63 -17.76 -4.36
CA SER A 17 -14.44 -16.63 -3.87
C SER A 17 -13.74 -15.83 -2.76
N ARG A 18 -12.77 -16.40 -2.05
CA ARG A 18 -11.99 -15.67 -1.02
C ARG A 18 -11.24 -14.47 -1.59
N ARG A 19 -10.94 -14.46 -2.89
CA ARG A 19 -10.28 -13.35 -3.59
C ARG A 19 -11.17 -12.11 -3.73
N PHE A 20 -12.50 -12.29 -3.62
CA PHE A 20 -13.51 -11.23 -3.66
C PHE A 20 -14.02 -10.81 -2.28
N ALA A 21 -13.25 -11.03 -1.23
CA ALA A 21 -13.57 -10.57 0.12
C ALA A 21 -13.38 -9.03 0.29
N SER A 22 -13.71 -8.25 -0.75
CA SER A 22 -13.68 -6.79 -0.79
C SER A 22 -14.89 -6.27 -1.55
N VAL A 23 -15.57 -5.27 -0.95
CA VAL A 23 -16.70 -4.56 -1.55
C VAL A 23 -16.27 -3.90 -2.86
N GLU A 24 -15.12 -3.25 -2.87
CA GLU A 24 -14.55 -2.53 -4.01
C GLU A 24 -14.30 -3.47 -5.20
N LYS A 25 -13.66 -4.61 -4.96
CA LYS A 25 -13.40 -5.61 -6.01
C LYS A 25 -14.68 -6.15 -6.64
N ALA A 26 -15.69 -6.45 -5.81
CA ALA A 26 -16.95 -6.92 -6.32
C ALA A 26 -17.65 -5.85 -7.16
N LEU A 27 -17.64 -4.59 -6.73
CA LEU A 27 -18.23 -3.49 -7.50
C LEU A 27 -17.48 -3.26 -8.82
N VAL A 28 -16.15 -3.30 -8.83
CA VAL A 28 -15.35 -3.20 -10.07
C VAL A 28 -15.76 -4.30 -11.05
N GLU A 29 -15.90 -5.54 -10.61
CA GLU A 29 -16.34 -6.66 -11.45
C GLU A 29 -17.77 -6.42 -12.00
N LEU A 30 -18.72 -6.01 -11.16
CA LEU A 30 -20.09 -5.78 -11.60
C LEU A 30 -20.22 -4.58 -12.54
N ILE A 31 -19.51 -3.48 -12.28
CA ILE A 31 -19.48 -2.30 -13.16
C ILE A 31 -18.88 -2.67 -14.53
N THR A 32 -17.80 -3.46 -14.54
CA THR A 32 -17.18 -3.90 -15.79
C THR A 32 -18.05 -4.87 -16.57
N ASN A 33 -18.81 -5.74 -15.90
CA ASN A 33 -19.77 -6.62 -16.55
C ASN A 33 -20.92 -5.83 -17.21
N SER A 34 -21.40 -4.76 -16.56
CA SER A 34 -22.39 -3.84 -17.14
C SER A 34 -21.83 -3.10 -18.36
N ASP A 35 -20.57 -2.63 -18.31
CA ASP A 35 -19.91 -1.99 -19.46
C ASP A 35 -19.76 -2.96 -20.65
N ASP A 36 -19.39 -4.21 -20.40
CA ASP A 36 -19.31 -5.25 -21.44
C ASP A 36 -20.67 -5.52 -22.09
N SER A 37 -21.76 -5.51 -21.30
CA SER A 37 -23.13 -5.65 -21.80
C SER A 37 -23.52 -4.46 -22.68
N TYR A 38 -23.23 -3.23 -22.27
CA TYR A 38 -23.43 -2.04 -23.11
C TYR A 38 -22.61 -2.10 -24.41
N ALA A 39 -21.37 -2.53 -24.33
CA ALA A 39 -20.50 -2.62 -25.49
C ALA A 39 -20.98 -3.65 -26.52
N ARG A 40 -21.63 -4.74 -26.08
CA ARG A 40 -22.28 -5.68 -26.99
C ARG A 40 -23.52 -5.06 -27.66
N LEU A 41 -24.33 -4.35 -26.89
CA LEU A 41 -25.51 -3.67 -27.40
C LEU A 41 -25.13 -2.57 -28.42
N GLU A 42 -24.07 -1.80 -28.16
CA GLU A 42 -23.54 -0.77 -29.08
C GLU A 42 -23.11 -1.36 -30.43
N LYS A 43 -22.54 -2.58 -30.44
CA LYS A 43 -22.17 -3.28 -31.69
C LYS A 43 -23.38 -3.62 -32.57
N THR A 44 -24.57 -3.70 -32.00
CA THR A 44 -25.82 -3.89 -32.78
C THR A 44 -26.33 -2.60 -33.40
N GLY A 45 -25.69 -1.45 -33.13
CA GLY A 45 -26.10 -0.14 -33.63
C GLY A 45 -27.25 0.51 -32.87
N LEU A 46 -27.65 -0.06 -31.73
CA LEU A 46 -28.75 0.47 -30.91
C LEU A 46 -28.20 1.60 -30.00
N PRO A 47 -28.97 2.67 -29.80
CA PRO A 47 -28.59 3.71 -28.85
C PRO A 47 -28.65 3.18 -27.42
N VAL A 48 -27.64 3.48 -26.62
CA VAL A 48 -27.55 3.04 -25.23
C VAL A 48 -27.57 4.22 -24.27
N THR A 49 -28.12 4.04 -23.07
CA THR A 49 -28.09 5.07 -22.02
C THR A 49 -26.71 5.22 -21.42
N GLY A 50 -25.91 4.14 -21.42
CA GLY A 50 -24.59 4.07 -20.81
C GLY A 50 -24.59 4.31 -19.29
N ARG A 51 -25.77 4.27 -18.63
CA ARG A 51 -25.93 4.54 -17.20
C ARG A 51 -25.75 3.27 -16.38
N ILE A 52 -24.87 3.33 -15.39
CA ILE A 52 -24.65 2.29 -14.38
C ILE A 52 -24.89 2.90 -13.01
N GLN A 53 -25.85 2.38 -12.27
CA GLN A 53 -26.19 2.85 -10.94
C GLN A 53 -25.70 1.86 -9.89
N VAL A 54 -24.86 2.34 -8.97
CA VAL A 54 -24.34 1.58 -7.85
C VAL A 54 -25.09 2.01 -6.60
N GLY A 55 -25.87 1.14 -5.99
CA GLY A 55 -26.52 1.34 -4.70
C GLY A 55 -25.66 0.75 -3.58
N TYR A 56 -25.44 1.51 -2.52
CA TYR A 56 -24.70 1.06 -1.35
C TYR A 56 -25.42 1.44 -0.08
N GLU A 57 -25.94 0.44 0.63
CA GLU A 57 -26.64 0.59 1.91
C GLU A 57 -25.87 -0.12 3.01
N ARG A 58 -25.40 0.64 3.99
CA ARG A 58 -24.66 0.11 5.15
C ARG A 58 -25.60 -0.25 6.27
N HIS A 59 -25.39 -1.42 6.86
CA HIS A 59 -26.05 -1.89 8.07
C HIS A 59 -25.05 -2.02 9.22
N HIS A 60 -25.54 -2.29 10.41
CA HIS A 60 -24.68 -2.44 11.60
C HIS A 60 -23.72 -3.64 11.48
N THR A 61 -24.16 -4.72 10.84
CA THR A 61 -23.43 -5.99 10.73
C THR A 61 -23.10 -6.38 9.28
N GLY A 62 -23.28 -5.47 8.32
CA GLY A 62 -23.07 -5.80 6.90
C GLY A 62 -23.44 -4.64 5.99
N ALA A 63 -23.67 -4.95 4.72
CA ALA A 63 -24.11 -3.98 3.72
C ALA A 63 -24.96 -4.67 2.65
N VAL A 64 -25.72 -3.88 1.89
CA VAL A 64 -26.35 -4.32 0.65
C VAL A 64 -25.77 -3.51 -0.51
N LEU A 65 -25.27 -4.22 -1.50
CA LEU A 65 -24.73 -3.65 -2.74
C LEU A 65 -25.72 -3.94 -3.88
N MET A 66 -25.86 -2.99 -4.78
CA MET A 66 -26.65 -3.14 -5.99
C MET A 66 -25.93 -2.50 -7.16
N VAL A 67 -25.87 -3.20 -8.28
CA VAL A 67 -25.42 -2.61 -9.54
C VAL A 67 -26.52 -2.81 -10.55
N THR A 68 -27.01 -1.72 -11.13
CA THR A 68 -28.11 -1.72 -12.09
C THR A 68 -27.64 -1.07 -13.39
N ASP A 69 -27.90 -1.76 -14.50
CA ASP A 69 -27.69 -1.23 -15.85
C ASP A 69 -28.99 -1.32 -16.68
N GLN A 70 -28.98 -0.63 -17.80
CA GLN A 70 -30.04 -0.65 -18.81
C GLN A 70 -29.45 -1.13 -20.15
N ALA A 71 -28.67 -2.22 -20.10
CA ALA A 71 -28.00 -2.81 -21.25
C ALA A 71 -28.84 -3.93 -21.88
N GLU A 72 -28.21 -5.01 -22.34
CA GLU A 72 -28.88 -6.08 -23.09
C GLU A 72 -29.99 -6.81 -22.31
N GLY A 73 -29.88 -6.87 -20.98
CA GLY A 73 -30.67 -7.83 -20.19
C GLY A 73 -30.37 -9.29 -20.56
N MET A 74 -31.05 -10.20 -19.92
CA MET A 74 -30.90 -11.65 -20.16
C MET A 74 -32.26 -12.33 -20.24
N SER A 75 -32.42 -13.28 -21.17
CA SER A 75 -33.52 -14.22 -21.12
C SER A 75 -33.35 -15.18 -19.94
N PHE A 76 -34.41 -15.91 -19.58
CA PHE A 76 -34.34 -16.92 -18.53
C PHE A 76 -33.23 -17.95 -18.76
N GLU A 77 -33.11 -18.47 -19.98
CA GLU A 77 -32.06 -19.43 -20.34
C GLU A 77 -30.65 -18.83 -20.27
N GLU A 78 -30.49 -17.57 -20.68
CA GLU A 78 -29.20 -16.86 -20.57
C GLU A 78 -28.82 -16.64 -19.12
N ALA A 79 -29.77 -16.22 -18.30
CA ALA A 79 -29.57 -15.97 -16.87
C ALA A 79 -29.21 -17.23 -16.07
N ALA A 80 -29.87 -18.35 -16.36
CA ALA A 80 -29.53 -19.65 -15.77
C ALA A 80 -28.14 -20.14 -16.22
N ARG A 81 -27.82 -19.98 -17.51
CA ARG A 81 -26.56 -20.43 -18.09
C ARG A 81 -25.35 -19.71 -17.53
N ILE A 82 -25.44 -18.39 -17.22
CA ILE A 82 -24.31 -17.64 -16.65
C ILE A 82 -23.89 -18.17 -15.27
N LEU A 83 -24.72 -18.93 -14.59
CA LEU A 83 -24.43 -19.52 -13.28
C LEU A 83 -23.57 -20.80 -13.36
N THR A 84 -23.37 -21.40 -14.54
CA THR A 84 -22.39 -22.48 -14.70
C THR A 84 -21.00 -22.00 -14.32
N TYR A 85 -20.39 -22.62 -13.32
CA TYR A 85 -19.08 -22.18 -12.82
C TYR A 85 -17.96 -22.59 -13.80
N GLY A 86 -17.18 -21.60 -14.26
CA GLY A 86 -16.16 -21.84 -15.30
C GLY A 86 -16.72 -22.08 -16.69
N GLY A 87 -18.01 -21.89 -16.88
CA GLY A 87 -18.65 -22.02 -18.21
C GLY A 87 -18.23 -20.90 -19.15
N ALA A 88 -18.06 -21.25 -20.42
CA ALA A 88 -17.73 -20.33 -21.50
C ALA A 88 -18.96 -19.47 -21.88
N HIS A 89 -19.15 -18.37 -21.15
CA HIS A 89 -20.30 -17.46 -21.35
C HIS A 89 -19.94 -16.22 -22.18
N SER A 90 -18.63 -15.97 -22.37
CA SER A 90 -18.13 -14.86 -23.18
C SER A 90 -17.96 -15.28 -24.64
N PRO A 91 -18.25 -14.39 -25.61
CA PRO A 91 -17.90 -14.59 -27.01
C PRO A 91 -16.42 -14.90 -27.26
N LEU A 92 -15.52 -14.54 -26.33
CA LEU A 92 -14.09 -14.88 -26.41
C LEU A 92 -13.82 -16.39 -26.47
N SER A 93 -14.64 -17.20 -25.81
CA SER A 93 -14.52 -18.66 -25.89
C SER A 93 -14.84 -19.21 -27.28
N ARG A 94 -15.46 -18.40 -28.15
CA ARG A 94 -15.79 -18.73 -29.55
C ARG A 94 -14.86 -18.00 -30.54
N GLY A 95 -13.83 -17.30 -30.08
CA GLY A 95 -12.94 -16.52 -30.96
C GLY A 95 -13.51 -15.18 -31.45
N GLU A 96 -14.67 -14.75 -30.97
CA GLU A 96 -15.41 -13.60 -31.53
C GLU A 96 -15.44 -12.35 -30.64
N GLY A 97 -14.66 -12.23 -29.58
CA GLY A 97 -14.90 -11.12 -28.67
C GLY A 97 -13.71 -10.46 -27.99
N ASN A 98 -13.86 -9.16 -27.72
CA ASN A 98 -12.95 -8.30 -26.97
C ASN A 98 -13.40 -8.10 -25.51
N GLY A 99 -14.20 -9.00 -24.92
CA GLY A 99 -14.77 -8.86 -23.59
C GLY A 99 -13.91 -9.42 -22.45
N ARG A 100 -14.12 -8.94 -21.23
CA ARG A 100 -13.40 -9.31 -20.01
C ARG A 100 -13.82 -10.66 -19.41
N GLY A 101 -15.01 -11.15 -19.75
CA GLY A 101 -15.67 -12.32 -19.14
C GLY A 101 -15.13 -13.70 -19.54
N TYR A 102 -13.85 -13.81 -19.90
CA TYR A 102 -13.26 -15.06 -20.44
C TYR A 102 -13.49 -16.31 -19.59
N PHE A 103 -13.50 -16.18 -18.27
CA PHE A 103 -13.56 -17.33 -17.38
C PHE A 103 -14.96 -17.64 -16.80
N GLY A 104 -15.94 -16.76 -16.98
CA GLY A 104 -17.31 -16.97 -16.50
C GLY A 104 -17.46 -17.23 -14.99
N ARG A 105 -16.57 -16.65 -14.16
CA ARG A 105 -16.55 -16.89 -12.70
C ARG A 105 -16.76 -15.62 -11.87
N GLY A 106 -16.41 -14.42 -12.37
CA GLY A 106 -16.31 -13.19 -11.59
C GLY A 106 -17.59 -12.84 -10.83
N LEU A 107 -18.75 -12.81 -11.49
CA LEU A 107 -20.05 -12.57 -10.87
C LEU A 107 -20.32 -13.51 -9.67
N LYS A 108 -20.09 -14.81 -9.86
CA LYS A 108 -20.33 -15.83 -8.80
C LYS A 108 -19.35 -15.68 -7.66
N GLN A 109 -18.09 -15.40 -7.97
CA GLN A 109 -17.05 -15.13 -6.96
C GLN A 109 -17.37 -13.87 -6.15
N ALA A 110 -17.87 -12.80 -6.78
CA ALA A 110 -18.30 -11.59 -6.10
C ALA A 110 -19.45 -11.87 -5.12
N ILE A 111 -20.49 -12.58 -5.57
CA ILE A 111 -21.64 -12.91 -4.71
C ILE A 111 -21.19 -13.79 -3.53
N PHE A 112 -20.53 -14.92 -3.79
CA PHE A 112 -20.14 -15.87 -2.74
C PHE A 112 -18.98 -15.39 -1.86
N GLY A 113 -18.14 -14.50 -2.37
CA GLY A 113 -17.07 -13.88 -1.58
C GLY A 113 -17.58 -12.92 -0.52
N LEU A 114 -18.64 -12.18 -0.85
CA LEU A 114 -19.28 -11.22 0.05
C LEU A 114 -20.39 -11.83 0.91
N GLY A 115 -21.09 -12.84 0.42
CA GLY A 115 -22.20 -13.48 1.14
C GLY A 115 -23.16 -14.23 0.21
N HIS A 116 -24.31 -13.63 -0.03
CA HIS A 116 -25.35 -14.15 -0.93
C HIS A 116 -25.99 -13.00 -1.73
N GLY A 117 -26.80 -13.32 -2.73
CA GLY A 117 -27.43 -12.27 -3.54
C GLY A 117 -28.39 -12.79 -4.57
N TRP A 118 -28.83 -11.92 -5.47
CA TRP A 118 -29.72 -12.29 -6.56
C TRP A 118 -29.49 -11.41 -7.79
N ILE A 119 -29.93 -11.95 -8.93
CA ILE A 119 -29.89 -11.31 -10.23
C ILE A 119 -31.33 -11.09 -10.68
N GLU A 120 -31.69 -9.86 -10.99
CA GLU A 120 -32.94 -9.45 -11.58
C GLU A 120 -32.68 -8.96 -13.01
N THR A 121 -33.35 -9.47 -14.00
CA THR A 121 -33.14 -9.08 -15.40
C THR A 121 -34.43 -8.95 -16.16
N LEU A 122 -34.48 -8.01 -17.09
CA LEU A 122 -35.60 -7.72 -17.97
C LEU A 122 -35.15 -7.81 -19.43
N LYS A 123 -35.81 -8.66 -20.20
CA LYS A 123 -35.61 -8.80 -21.64
C LYS A 123 -36.91 -9.14 -22.32
N ASP A 124 -37.22 -8.51 -23.46
CA ASP A 124 -38.41 -8.75 -24.25
C ASP A 124 -39.75 -8.69 -23.46
N GLY A 125 -39.82 -7.80 -22.45
CA GLY A 125 -40.98 -7.65 -21.56
C GLY A 125 -41.17 -8.78 -20.56
N ARG A 126 -40.21 -9.68 -20.44
CA ARG A 126 -40.17 -10.76 -19.45
C ARG A 126 -39.16 -10.47 -18.37
N PHE A 127 -39.50 -10.83 -17.14
CA PHE A 127 -38.68 -10.61 -15.95
C PHE A 127 -38.26 -11.95 -15.37
N THR A 128 -36.99 -12.08 -15.10
CA THR A 128 -36.36 -13.24 -14.44
C THR A 128 -35.65 -12.78 -13.17
N ARG A 129 -35.78 -13.55 -12.09
CA ARG A 129 -35.00 -13.41 -10.88
C ARG A 129 -34.36 -14.74 -10.53
N ILE A 130 -33.08 -14.73 -10.22
CA ILE A 130 -32.31 -15.87 -9.76
C ILE A 130 -31.65 -15.54 -8.45
N ASP A 131 -31.96 -16.29 -7.42
CA ASP A 131 -31.34 -16.15 -6.08
C ASP A 131 -30.11 -17.07 -5.98
N VAL A 132 -29.02 -16.57 -5.45
CA VAL A 132 -27.71 -17.27 -5.36
C VAL A 132 -27.26 -17.26 -3.92
N PHE A 133 -27.10 -18.43 -3.30
CA PHE A 133 -26.90 -18.57 -1.86
C PHE A 133 -26.13 -19.84 -1.48
N ARG A 134 -25.77 -19.96 -0.20
CA ARG A 134 -25.24 -21.19 0.38
C ARG A 134 -26.35 -21.98 1.07
N GLY A 135 -26.46 -23.25 0.74
CA GLY A 135 -27.35 -24.18 1.44
C GLY A 135 -26.86 -24.50 2.86
N GLU A 136 -27.74 -25.07 3.68
CA GLU A 136 -27.42 -25.48 5.06
C GLU A 136 -26.25 -26.47 5.16
N ASN A 137 -26.06 -27.28 4.13
CA ASN A 137 -24.93 -28.21 4.00
C ASN A 137 -23.64 -27.56 3.49
N GLY A 138 -23.62 -26.23 3.33
CA GLY A 138 -22.48 -25.44 2.82
C GLY A 138 -22.31 -25.50 1.29
N GLY A 139 -23.20 -26.16 0.56
CA GLY A 139 -23.19 -26.21 -0.90
C GLY A 139 -23.53 -24.85 -1.54
N TYR A 140 -23.00 -24.59 -2.73
CA TYR A 140 -23.27 -23.38 -3.50
C TYR A 140 -24.46 -23.64 -4.42
N LEU A 141 -25.56 -22.93 -4.19
CA LEU A 141 -26.87 -23.18 -4.80
C LEU A 141 -27.37 -21.91 -5.48
N TYR A 142 -28.27 -22.12 -6.43
CA TYR A 142 -29.12 -21.06 -6.96
C TYR A 142 -30.56 -21.56 -7.08
N ASP A 143 -31.50 -20.62 -7.03
CA ASP A 143 -32.93 -20.85 -7.31
C ASP A 143 -33.31 -19.89 -8.43
N ASP A 144 -33.72 -20.44 -9.58
CA ASP A 144 -34.11 -19.69 -10.78
C ASP A 144 -35.62 -19.46 -10.88
N GLY A 145 -36.39 -19.95 -9.89
CA GLY A 145 -37.85 -19.84 -9.86
C GLY A 145 -38.55 -20.67 -10.93
N GLU A 146 -37.82 -21.57 -11.63
CA GLU A 146 -38.30 -22.50 -12.68
C GLU A 146 -38.76 -21.86 -13.99
N GLU A 147 -39.15 -20.56 -13.99
CA GLU A 147 -39.60 -19.85 -15.20
C GLU A 147 -39.47 -18.34 -15.08
N ASP A 148 -39.49 -17.66 -16.22
CA ASP A 148 -39.67 -16.22 -16.31
C ASP A 148 -41.16 -15.85 -16.27
N ARG A 149 -41.46 -14.60 -15.97
CA ARG A 149 -42.82 -14.07 -16.00
C ARG A 149 -42.92 -12.79 -16.80
N ARG A 150 -44.12 -12.39 -17.19
CA ARG A 150 -44.36 -11.07 -17.75
C ARG A 150 -43.99 -10.00 -16.71
N ALA A 151 -43.24 -9.00 -17.14
CA ALA A 151 -42.79 -7.90 -16.26
C ALA A 151 -43.97 -6.99 -15.86
N PHE A 152 -43.97 -6.60 -14.59
CA PHE A 152 -44.90 -5.63 -14.01
C PHE A 152 -44.26 -4.21 -13.94
N PRO A 153 -45.09 -3.15 -13.79
CA PRO A 153 -44.54 -1.79 -13.63
C PRO A 153 -43.45 -1.65 -12.54
N ALA A 154 -43.58 -2.41 -11.44
CA ALA A 154 -42.59 -2.41 -10.36
C ALA A 154 -41.23 -2.98 -10.79
N ASP A 155 -41.21 -3.95 -11.70
CA ASP A 155 -39.97 -4.54 -12.21
C ASP A 155 -39.20 -3.54 -13.09
N TYR A 156 -39.93 -2.85 -13.95
CA TYR A 156 -39.36 -1.73 -14.74
C TYR A 156 -38.80 -0.65 -13.84
N ALA A 157 -39.55 -0.24 -12.81
CA ALA A 157 -39.12 0.79 -11.87
C ALA A 157 -37.85 0.37 -11.10
N ARG A 158 -37.73 -0.91 -10.71
CA ARG A 158 -36.50 -1.44 -10.08
C ARG A 158 -35.26 -1.28 -10.93
N LEU A 159 -35.39 -1.43 -12.25
CA LEU A 159 -34.31 -1.29 -13.22
C LEU A 159 -34.14 0.15 -13.72
N GLY A 160 -34.93 1.09 -13.19
CA GLY A 160 -34.92 2.48 -13.62
C GLY A 160 -35.40 2.69 -15.05
N ILE A 161 -36.21 1.75 -15.59
CA ILE A 161 -36.76 1.79 -16.94
C ILE A 161 -38.20 2.32 -16.87
N PRO A 162 -38.60 3.33 -17.66
CA PRO A 162 -39.97 3.81 -17.69
C PRO A 162 -40.93 2.70 -18.16
N PHE A 163 -42.05 2.48 -17.46
CA PHE A 163 -43.06 1.50 -17.87
C PHE A 163 -43.71 1.91 -19.19
N GLY A 164 -43.86 0.94 -20.07
CA GLY A 164 -44.46 1.17 -21.40
C GLY A 164 -43.45 1.60 -22.48
N VAL A 165 -42.19 1.79 -22.12
CA VAL A 165 -41.09 2.01 -23.07
C VAL A 165 -40.37 0.67 -23.26
N PRO A 166 -40.10 0.24 -24.51
CA PRO A 166 -39.20 -0.90 -24.73
C PRO A 166 -37.86 -0.67 -24.05
N GLY A 167 -37.47 -1.61 -23.22
CA GLY A 167 -36.20 -1.48 -22.48
C GLY A 167 -35.79 -2.82 -21.89
N THR A 168 -34.51 -2.98 -21.74
CA THR A 168 -33.82 -4.14 -21.17
C THR A 168 -32.87 -3.68 -20.08
N GLY A 169 -32.48 -4.56 -19.20
CA GLY A 169 -31.49 -4.23 -18.15
C GLY A 169 -31.32 -5.35 -17.14
N THR A 170 -30.31 -5.18 -16.31
CA THR A 170 -29.97 -6.13 -15.25
C THR A 170 -29.68 -5.40 -13.96
N ARG A 171 -30.09 -6.01 -12.84
CA ARG A 171 -29.67 -5.62 -11.50
C ARG A 171 -29.08 -6.83 -10.79
N VAL A 172 -27.90 -6.67 -10.27
CA VAL A 172 -27.29 -7.61 -9.34
C VAL A 172 -27.34 -7.01 -7.94
N THR A 173 -27.88 -7.75 -6.98
CA THR A 173 -27.90 -7.36 -5.57
C THR A 173 -27.10 -8.36 -4.77
N ILE A 174 -26.24 -7.89 -3.89
CA ILE A 174 -25.42 -8.70 -2.99
C ILE A 174 -25.64 -8.23 -1.55
N VAL A 175 -25.99 -9.16 -0.68
CA VAL A 175 -26.02 -8.97 0.78
C VAL A 175 -24.67 -9.37 1.32
N VAL A 176 -23.97 -8.41 1.92
CA VAL A 176 -22.65 -8.62 2.52
C VAL A 176 -22.86 -9.07 3.95
N ASP A 177 -22.74 -10.35 4.20
CA ASP A 177 -22.87 -10.99 5.52
C ASP A 177 -21.62 -11.80 5.90
N ASN A 178 -20.60 -11.81 5.06
CA ASN A 178 -19.31 -12.41 5.35
C ASN A 178 -18.57 -11.58 6.43
N PRO A 179 -18.31 -12.13 7.64
CA PRO A 179 -17.71 -11.39 8.75
C PRO A 179 -16.25 -10.96 8.50
N HIS A 180 -15.61 -11.50 7.47
CA HIS A 180 -14.24 -11.16 7.09
C HIS A 180 -14.15 -9.99 6.10
N VAL A 181 -15.29 -9.46 5.65
CA VAL A 181 -15.35 -8.33 4.73
C VAL A 181 -15.45 -7.03 5.50
N THR A 182 -14.54 -6.10 5.20
CA THR A 182 -14.59 -4.76 5.78
C THR A 182 -15.68 -3.93 5.09
N ILE A 183 -16.57 -3.35 5.88
CA ILE A 183 -17.64 -2.49 5.38
C ILE A 183 -17.12 -1.05 5.31
N THR A 184 -16.78 -0.62 4.12
CA THR A 184 -16.19 0.69 3.82
C THR A 184 -17.19 1.83 4.04
N GLN A 185 -16.74 3.03 4.36
CA GLN A 185 -17.59 4.22 4.41
C GLN A 185 -17.93 4.70 2.99
N HIS A 186 -19.10 5.35 2.83
CA HIS A 186 -19.57 5.79 1.50
C HIS A 186 -18.56 6.70 0.78
N ALA A 187 -18.03 7.72 1.47
CA ALA A 187 -17.04 8.63 0.89
C ALA A 187 -15.74 7.92 0.50
N THR A 188 -15.28 6.96 1.32
CA THR A 188 -14.10 6.14 1.03
C THR A 188 -14.36 5.22 -0.16
N LEU A 189 -15.56 4.64 -0.25
CA LEU A 189 -15.95 3.80 -1.40
C LEU A 189 -16.00 4.61 -2.69
N LEU A 190 -16.60 5.82 -2.65
CA LEU A 190 -16.64 6.74 -3.80
C LEU A 190 -15.22 7.06 -4.29
N GLN A 191 -14.32 7.40 -3.37
CA GLN A 191 -12.93 7.69 -3.68
C GLN A 191 -12.21 6.46 -4.26
N SER A 192 -12.35 5.30 -3.63
CA SER A 192 -11.73 4.05 -4.08
C SER A 192 -12.20 3.64 -5.49
N LEU A 193 -13.49 3.82 -5.81
CA LEU A 193 -14.00 3.57 -7.16
C LEU A 193 -13.50 4.62 -8.18
N SER A 194 -13.39 5.88 -7.77
CA SER A 194 -12.91 6.98 -8.62
C SER A 194 -11.42 6.85 -8.95
N ASP A 195 -10.62 6.36 -8.01
CA ASP A 195 -9.17 6.17 -8.20
C ASP A 195 -8.83 4.83 -8.86
N ASN A 196 -9.83 3.95 -9.03
CA ASN A 196 -9.58 2.61 -9.54
C ASN A 196 -9.18 2.62 -11.01
N ILE A 197 -7.93 2.23 -11.28
CA ILE A 197 -7.35 2.25 -12.64
C ILE A 197 -8.04 1.29 -13.61
N TYR A 198 -8.64 0.20 -13.13
CA TYR A 198 -9.39 -0.75 -13.97
C TYR A 198 -10.74 -0.18 -14.43
N LEU A 199 -11.28 0.80 -13.68
CA LEU A 199 -12.50 1.51 -14.06
C LEU A 199 -12.24 2.74 -14.94
N ARG A 200 -11.00 3.20 -15.08
CA ARG A 200 -10.65 4.43 -15.82
C ARG A 200 -11.36 4.54 -17.18
N ASP A 201 -11.23 3.53 -18.03
CA ASP A 201 -11.81 3.53 -19.37
C ASP A 201 -13.35 3.39 -19.32
N VAL A 202 -13.88 2.69 -18.33
CA VAL A 202 -15.34 2.56 -18.10
C VAL A 202 -15.91 3.91 -17.69
N LEU A 203 -15.31 4.57 -16.70
CA LEU A 203 -15.75 5.89 -16.19
C LEU A 203 -15.65 6.99 -17.24
N GLY A 204 -14.76 6.83 -18.23
CA GLY A 204 -14.66 7.72 -19.40
C GLY A 204 -15.79 7.55 -20.42
N ARG A 205 -16.43 6.37 -20.48
CA ARG A 205 -17.49 6.03 -21.45
C ARG A 205 -18.87 5.98 -20.85
N ARG A 206 -18.97 5.57 -19.60
CA ARG A 206 -20.24 5.28 -18.91
C ARG A 206 -20.53 6.32 -17.84
N LYS A 207 -21.80 6.54 -17.61
CA LYS A 207 -22.29 7.38 -16.53
C LYS A 207 -22.51 6.50 -15.30
N VAL A 208 -21.47 6.39 -14.46
CA VAL A 208 -21.53 5.61 -13.20
C VAL A 208 -21.90 6.55 -12.06
N GLU A 209 -22.90 6.17 -11.28
CA GLU A 209 -23.42 6.95 -10.15
C GLU A 209 -23.47 6.07 -8.89
N LEU A 210 -22.91 6.57 -7.78
CA LEU A 210 -23.01 5.93 -6.47
C LEU A 210 -24.16 6.55 -5.68
N VAL A 211 -25.10 5.72 -5.23
CA VAL A 211 -26.28 6.13 -4.47
C VAL A 211 -26.18 5.56 -3.07
N GLN A 212 -26.25 6.42 -2.08
CA GLN A 212 -26.31 6.00 -0.68
C GLN A 212 -27.75 5.61 -0.30
N GLY A 213 -27.98 4.32 0.02
CA GLY A 213 -29.25 3.83 0.55
C GLY A 213 -29.52 4.33 1.98
N ARG A 214 -30.80 4.42 2.36
CA ARG A 214 -31.23 4.63 3.75
C ARG A 214 -31.45 3.29 4.43
N PRO A 215 -31.02 3.09 5.68
CA PRO A 215 -31.36 1.90 6.45
C PRO A 215 -32.88 1.74 6.56
N GLY A 216 -33.43 0.64 6.00
CA GLY A 216 -34.87 0.36 6.01
C GLY A 216 -35.68 1.07 4.92
N GLY A 217 -35.08 1.93 4.10
CA GLY A 217 -35.65 2.46 2.86
C GLY A 217 -35.33 1.50 1.70
N GLY A 218 -36.21 1.41 0.70
CA GLY A 218 -35.87 0.65 -0.51
C GLY A 218 -34.65 1.29 -1.20
N PRO A 219 -33.88 0.48 -1.96
CA PRO A 219 -32.63 0.92 -2.62
C PRO A 219 -32.78 2.05 -3.64
N GLN A 220 -33.97 2.55 -3.85
CA GLN A 220 -34.28 3.66 -4.76
C GLN A 220 -34.49 5.01 -4.04
N GLU A 221 -34.62 5.00 -2.72
CA GLU A 221 -34.67 6.25 -1.96
C GLU A 221 -33.26 6.75 -1.68
N ALA A 222 -32.83 7.74 -2.44
CA ALA A 222 -31.55 8.41 -2.20
C ALA A 222 -31.51 8.91 -0.73
N GLY A 223 -30.42 8.60 -0.05
CA GLY A 223 -30.11 9.16 1.26
C GLY A 223 -29.97 10.69 1.20
N PRO A 224 -29.66 11.36 2.32
CA PRO A 224 -29.54 12.81 2.37
C PRO A 224 -28.51 13.41 1.38
N ASN A 225 -27.55 12.61 0.91
CA ASN A 225 -26.51 13.05 -0.04
C ASN A 225 -26.86 12.80 -1.52
N GLY A 226 -28.01 12.14 -1.82
CA GLY A 226 -28.45 11.91 -3.19
C GLY A 226 -27.61 10.88 -3.95
N SER A 227 -27.42 11.15 -5.25
CA SER A 227 -26.57 10.36 -6.16
C SER A 227 -25.30 11.14 -6.48
N GLU A 228 -24.15 10.51 -6.31
CA GLU A 228 -22.83 11.08 -6.57
C GLU A 228 -22.20 10.43 -7.80
N PRO A 229 -21.69 11.21 -8.76
CA PRO A 229 -21.04 10.64 -9.94
C PRO A 229 -19.67 10.06 -9.58
N VAL A 230 -19.42 8.82 -9.99
CA VAL A 230 -18.09 8.22 -9.92
C VAL A 230 -17.31 8.68 -11.16
N ARG A 231 -16.21 9.39 -10.96
CA ARG A 231 -15.39 9.93 -12.05
C ARG A 231 -13.92 9.62 -11.79
N PHE A 232 -13.25 9.15 -12.82
CA PHE A 232 -11.82 8.97 -12.73
C PHE A 232 -11.15 10.35 -12.92
N GLU A 233 -10.41 10.77 -11.89
CA GLU A 233 -9.63 12.00 -11.92
C GLU A 233 -8.16 11.65 -12.12
N GLU A 234 -7.68 11.85 -13.35
CA GLU A 234 -6.27 11.64 -13.65
C GLU A 234 -5.43 12.71 -12.93
N PRO A 235 -4.38 12.33 -12.19
CA PRO A 235 -3.51 13.30 -11.54
C PRO A 235 -2.85 14.20 -12.59
N PRO A 236 -2.59 15.50 -12.26
CA PRO A 236 -1.84 16.40 -13.15
C PRO A 236 -0.53 15.74 -13.57
N ALA A 237 -0.30 15.63 -14.87
CA ALA A 237 0.81 14.85 -15.41
C ALA A 237 1.56 15.54 -16.53
N ILE A 238 2.76 15.05 -16.79
CA ILE A 238 3.59 15.36 -17.96
C ILE A 238 3.61 14.11 -18.83
N LEU A 239 3.33 14.27 -20.12
CA LEU A 239 3.46 13.20 -21.09
C LEU A 239 4.94 12.94 -21.36
N LEU A 240 5.39 11.71 -21.16
CA LEU A 240 6.77 11.30 -21.44
C LEU A 240 6.89 10.56 -22.77
N LEU A 241 5.95 9.65 -23.07
CA LEU A 241 5.86 8.91 -24.34
C LEU A 241 4.41 8.89 -24.83
N GLY A 242 4.19 9.12 -26.10
CA GLY A 242 2.85 9.12 -26.72
C GLY A 242 2.27 10.52 -26.95
N PRO A 243 0.93 10.71 -27.05
CA PRO A 243 -0.08 9.65 -26.85
C PRO A 243 0.01 8.55 -27.89
N GLU A 244 -0.28 7.32 -27.48
CA GLU A 244 -0.33 6.14 -28.36
C GLU A 244 0.93 5.93 -29.21
N GLN A 245 2.12 6.09 -28.60
CA GLN A 245 3.40 5.82 -29.24
C GLN A 245 3.41 4.39 -29.79
N PRO A 246 3.59 4.19 -31.11
CA PRO A 246 3.60 2.85 -31.69
C PRO A 246 4.87 2.08 -31.30
N GLY A 247 4.68 0.80 -31.04
CA GLY A 247 5.74 -0.19 -30.81
C GLY A 247 5.36 -1.52 -31.45
N SER A 248 6.31 -2.42 -31.61
CA SER A 248 6.08 -3.80 -32.06
C SER A 248 7.04 -4.77 -31.37
N PHE A 249 6.67 -6.04 -31.36
CA PHE A 249 7.53 -7.14 -30.94
C PHE A 249 7.36 -8.35 -31.83
N SER A 250 8.42 -9.13 -31.98
CA SER A 250 8.42 -10.37 -32.77
C SER A 250 8.20 -11.59 -31.87
N HIS A 251 7.32 -12.49 -32.30
CA HIS A 251 7.14 -13.80 -31.69
C HIS A 251 6.85 -14.84 -32.79
N GLU A 252 7.56 -15.96 -32.78
CA GLU A 252 7.43 -17.05 -33.77
C GLU A 252 7.51 -16.56 -35.22
N GLY A 253 8.33 -15.52 -35.48
CA GLY A 253 8.55 -14.97 -36.85
C GLY A 253 7.45 -14.01 -37.32
N GLN A 254 6.48 -13.70 -36.49
CA GLN A 254 5.42 -12.73 -36.76
C GLN A 254 5.61 -11.47 -35.91
N GLU A 255 5.34 -10.29 -36.49
CA GLU A 255 5.33 -9.01 -35.76
C GLU A 255 3.94 -8.67 -35.24
N TYR A 256 3.91 -8.20 -33.97
CA TYR A 256 2.69 -7.79 -33.26
C TYR A 256 2.80 -6.35 -32.84
N PRO A 257 1.91 -5.48 -33.32
CA PRO A 257 1.91 -4.08 -32.95
C PRO A 257 1.27 -3.86 -31.58
N PHE A 258 1.73 -2.81 -30.88
CA PHE A 258 1.10 -2.26 -29.69
C PHE A 258 1.24 -0.74 -29.68
N THR A 259 0.47 -0.07 -28.82
CA THR A 259 0.63 1.37 -28.59
C THR A 259 0.84 1.64 -27.10
N LEU A 260 1.65 2.64 -26.77
CA LEU A 260 2.07 2.99 -25.43
C LEU A 260 1.84 4.46 -25.16
N THR A 261 1.28 4.78 -23.99
CA THR A 261 1.26 6.12 -23.41
C THR A 261 1.87 6.06 -22.02
N LEU A 262 2.96 6.79 -21.81
CA LEU A 262 3.62 6.91 -20.50
C LEU A 262 3.55 8.36 -20.05
N LYS A 263 3.10 8.56 -18.81
CA LYS A 263 2.97 9.84 -18.14
C LYS A 263 3.74 9.83 -16.81
N ARG A 264 4.10 11.03 -16.38
CA ARG A 264 4.66 11.29 -15.06
C ARG A 264 3.73 12.21 -14.28
N ALA A 265 3.30 11.78 -13.09
CA ALA A 265 2.54 12.63 -12.17
C ALA A 265 3.38 13.83 -11.71
N LYS A 266 2.78 15.03 -11.69
CA LYS A 266 3.51 16.27 -11.32
C LYS A 266 3.70 16.40 -9.82
N ASP A 267 2.62 16.25 -9.07
CA ASP A 267 2.51 16.71 -7.67
C ASP A 267 2.07 15.63 -6.69
N VAL A 268 1.75 14.44 -7.18
CA VAL A 268 1.22 13.33 -6.38
C VAL A 268 2.10 12.11 -6.57
N GLU A 269 2.55 11.52 -5.46
CA GLU A 269 3.16 10.20 -5.45
C GLU A 269 2.06 9.15 -5.60
N LEU A 270 2.26 8.21 -6.51
CA LEU A 270 1.30 7.19 -6.85
C LEU A 270 1.43 5.98 -5.91
N THR A 271 0.32 5.32 -5.64
CA THR A 271 0.31 4.10 -4.82
C THR A 271 0.91 2.94 -5.61
N LEU A 272 1.89 2.26 -5.02
CA LEU A 272 2.72 1.24 -5.71
C LEU A 272 2.13 -0.17 -5.64
N LYS A 273 1.30 -0.49 -4.64
CA LYS A 273 0.88 -1.87 -4.35
C LYS A 273 -0.59 -1.97 -3.93
N GLY A 274 -1.13 -3.17 -4.10
CA GLY A 274 -2.48 -3.50 -3.65
C GLY A 274 -3.57 -3.11 -4.64
N ASP A 275 -4.80 -3.21 -4.18
CA ASP A 275 -6.00 -2.93 -4.98
C ASP A 275 -6.18 -1.44 -5.28
N GLU A 276 -5.51 -0.58 -4.50
CA GLU A 276 -5.49 0.89 -4.65
C GLU A 276 -4.28 1.38 -5.45
N ARG A 277 -3.64 0.49 -6.19
CA ARG A 277 -2.50 0.84 -7.02
C ARG A 277 -2.89 1.87 -8.08
N THR A 278 -2.13 2.95 -8.19
CA THR A 278 -2.34 4.03 -9.17
C THR A 278 -1.14 4.26 -10.09
N ASN A 279 0.04 3.70 -9.75
CA ASN A 279 1.19 3.70 -10.64
C ASN A 279 1.15 2.53 -11.62
N GLY A 280 1.93 2.60 -12.68
CA GLY A 280 2.10 1.54 -13.65
C GLY A 280 1.36 1.74 -14.97
N LEU A 281 1.60 0.86 -15.90
CA LEU A 281 0.95 0.82 -17.20
C LEU A 281 -0.23 -0.14 -17.15
N VAL A 282 -1.44 0.37 -17.36
CA VAL A 282 -2.62 -0.48 -17.54
C VAL A 282 -2.50 -1.18 -18.89
N VAL A 283 -2.39 -2.50 -18.87
CA VAL A 283 -2.32 -3.34 -20.07
C VAL A 283 -3.72 -3.58 -20.59
N LEU A 284 -4.01 -3.03 -21.75
CA LEU A 284 -5.31 -3.09 -22.38
C LEU A 284 -5.26 -3.98 -23.62
N SER A 285 -6.26 -4.84 -23.77
CA SER A 285 -6.49 -5.59 -24.99
C SER A 285 -7.97 -5.48 -25.38
N GLY A 286 -8.25 -4.77 -26.47
CA GLY A 286 -9.61 -4.33 -26.78
C GLY A 286 -10.12 -3.40 -25.67
N MET A 287 -11.20 -3.82 -25.00
CA MET A 287 -11.81 -3.09 -23.88
C MET A 287 -11.40 -3.66 -22.51
N ALA A 288 -10.69 -4.77 -22.47
CA ALA A 288 -10.29 -5.42 -21.23
C ALA A 288 -8.98 -4.86 -20.69
N ALA A 289 -8.98 -4.47 -19.42
CA ALA A 289 -7.76 -4.26 -18.66
C ALA A 289 -7.30 -5.64 -18.12
N LEU A 290 -6.15 -6.10 -18.58
CA LEU A 290 -5.62 -7.42 -18.25
C LEU A 290 -4.66 -7.38 -17.06
N ASP A 291 -3.95 -6.27 -16.89
CA ASP A 291 -2.93 -6.09 -15.86
C ASP A 291 -2.66 -4.60 -15.62
N CYS A 292 -1.94 -4.30 -14.53
CA CYS A 292 -1.28 -3.02 -14.31
C CYS A 292 0.14 -3.26 -13.79
N THR A 293 1.15 -2.98 -14.62
CA THR A 293 2.54 -3.33 -14.32
C THR A 293 3.51 -2.35 -14.98
N LEU A 294 4.71 -2.26 -14.43
CA LEU A 294 5.86 -1.61 -15.07
C LEU A 294 6.86 -2.64 -15.63
N PHE A 295 6.40 -3.86 -15.80
CA PHE A 295 7.18 -4.96 -16.40
C PHE A 295 8.52 -5.20 -15.68
N GLU A 296 9.66 -5.14 -16.38
CA GLU A 296 11.00 -5.35 -15.81
C GLU A 296 11.40 -4.28 -14.78
N TYR A 297 10.69 -3.15 -14.76
CA TYR A 297 10.92 -2.05 -13.82
C TYR A 297 9.99 -2.09 -12.61
N GLU A 298 9.24 -3.18 -12.44
CA GLU A 298 8.32 -3.33 -11.31
C GLU A 298 9.08 -3.19 -9.98
N ASN A 299 8.54 -2.36 -9.07
CA ASN A 299 9.13 -2.06 -7.76
C ASN A 299 10.53 -1.40 -7.78
N GLN A 300 11.00 -0.89 -8.91
CA GLN A 300 12.25 -0.14 -8.96
C GLN A 300 12.07 1.30 -8.48
N VAL A 301 13.14 1.86 -7.93
CA VAL A 301 13.19 3.27 -7.53
C VAL A 301 13.05 4.17 -8.77
N GLY A 302 12.27 5.25 -8.65
CA GLY A 302 11.98 6.18 -9.75
C GLY A 302 10.69 5.89 -10.51
N THR A 303 9.99 4.79 -10.17
CA THR A 303 8.72 4.41 -10.81
C THR A 303 7.48 4.96 -10.13
N GLU A 304 7.62 5.61 -8.99
CA GLU A 304 6.53 6.08 -8.12
C GLU A 304 5.65 7.16 -8.75
N TYR A 305 6.16 7.81 -9.77
CA TYR A 305 5.43 8.86 -10.51
C TYR A 305 4.99 8.42 -11.89
N LEU A 306 5.36 7.20 -12.32
CA LEU A 306 5.13 6.73 -13.67
C LEU A 306 3.81 5.96 -13.77
N PHE A 307 2.97 6.36 -14.71
CA PHE A 307 1.71 5.70 -15.00
C PHE A 307 1.32 5.88 -16.47
N GLY A 308 0.34 5.11 -16.91
CA GLY A 308 -0.13 5.22 -18.28
C GLY A 308 -0.90 4.01 -18.75
N SER A 309 -0.79 3.70 -20.03
CA SER A 309 -1.44 2.53 -20.63
C SER A 309 -0.64 1.96 -21.79
N VAL A 310 -0.76 0.67 -21.98
CA VAL A 310 -0.27 -0.03 -23.17
C VAL A 310 -1.38 -0.87 -23.76
N ARG A 311 -1.61 -0.75 -25.07
CA ARG A 311 -2.68 -1.46 -25.80
C ARG A 311 -2.07 -2.46 -26.77
N CYS A 312 -2.44 -3.75 -26.63
CA CYS A 312 -2.00 -4.82 -27.53
C CYS A 312 -3.19 -5.75 -27.81
N ALA A 313 -3.77 -5.65 -29.00
CA ALA A 313 -4.93 -6.48 -29.41
C ALA A 313 -4.58 -7.98 -29.48
N ALA A 314 -3.33 -8.30 -29.83
CA ALA A 314 -2.88 -9.69 -29.98
C ALA A 314 -2.95 -10.50 -28.66
N LEU A 315 -2.92 -9.86 -27.48
CA LEU A 315 -3.09 -10.56 -26.18
C LEU A 315 -4.43 -11.28 -26.10
N THR A 316 -5.52 -10.62 -26.54
CA THR A 316 -6.86 -11.26 -26.58
C THR A 316 -6.94 -12.35 -27.64
N GLU A 317 -6.28 -12.17 -28.79
CA GLU A 317 -6.24 -13.22 -29.82
C GLU A 317 -5.55 -14.48 -29.31
N MET A 318 -4.43 -14.31 -28.58
CA MET A 318 -3.71 -15.44 -27.99
C MET A 318 -4.52 -16.13 -26.88
N LEU A 319 -5.26 -15.36 -26.06
CA LEU A 319 -6.22 -15.93 -25.11
C LEU A 319 -7.31 -16.75 -25.81
N GLY A 320 -7.88 -16.23 -26.91
CA GLY A 320 -8.87 -16.94 -27.71
C GLY A 320 -8.34 -18.24 -28.34
N ARG A 321 -7.04 -18.31 -28.60
CA ARG A 321 -6.34 -19.52 -29.07
C ARG A 321 -5.95 -20.49 -27.94
N GLY A 322 -6.34 -20.20 -26.69
CA GLY A 322 -6.06 -21.04 -25.53
C GLY A 322 -4.64 -20.92 -24.99
N LYS A 323 -3.86 -19.87 -25.37
CA LYS A 323 -2.55 -19.61 -24.79
C LYS A 323 -2.68 -19.05 -23.37
N ALA A 324 -1.75 -19.39 -22.51
CA ALA A 324 -1.74 -18.99 -21.08
C ALA A 324 -1.21 -17.56 -20.90
N VAL A 325 -1.81 -16.58 -21.57
CA VAL A 325 -1.42 -15.15 -21.51
C VAL A 325 -1.66 -14.53 -20.13
N ILE A 326 -2.70 -14.99 -19.43
CA ILE A 326 -3.05 -14.56 -18.06
C ILE A 326 -2.59 -15.65 -17.10
N SER A 327 -2.07 -15.26 -15.94
CA SER A 327 -1.64 -16.20 -14.90
C SER A 327 -2.81 -17.06 -14.41
N ASP A 328 -2.53 -18.30 -14.00
CA ASP A 328 -3.54 -19.23 -13.47
C ASP A 328 -4.23 -18.66 -12.23
N GLU A 329 -3.52 -17.84 -11.48
CA GLU A 329 -4.03 -17.12 -10.31
C GLU A 329 -4.84 -15.88 -10.67
N ARG A 330 -4.87 -15.47 -11.95
CA ARG A 330 -5.54 -14.27 -12.48
C ARG A 330 -5.06 -12.94 -11.87
N GLU A 331 -3.84 -12.92 -11.40
CA GLU A 331 -3.18 -11.74 -10.86
C GLU A 331 -2.31 -11.07 -11.92
N GLY A 332 -2.85 -10.87 -13.13
CA GLY A 332 -2.19 -10.20 -14.23
C GLY A 332 -1.64 -11.13 -15.32
N LEU A 333 -0.69 -10.63 -16.09
CA LEU A 333 -0.08 -11.33 -17.20
C LEU A 333 0.80 -12.50 -16.73
N ASN A 334 0.81 -13.58 -17.49
CA ASN A 334 1.71 -14.70 -17.28
C ASN A 334 3.06 -14.46 -17.96
N PHE A 335 4.01 -13.87 -17.28
CA PHE A 335 5.36 -13.58 -17.79
C PHE A 335 6.19 -14.84 -18.11
N LYS A 336 5.72 -16.03 -17.72
CA LYS A 336 6.35 -17.30 -18.13
C LYS A 336 5.96 -17.72 -19.54
N ASP A 337 4.86 -17.19 -20.07
CA ASP A 337 4.46 -17.43 -21.46
C ASP A 337 5.43 -16.70 -22.42
N PRO A 338 6.00 -17.38 -23.45
CA PRO A 338 6.99 -16.77 -24.35
C PRO A 338 6.48 -15.54 -25.12
N PHE A 339 5.18 -15.50 -25.46
CA PHE A 339 4.55 -14.38 -26.13
C PHE A 339 4.49 -13.16 -25.21
N VAL A 340 4.02 -13.36 -23.98
CA VAL A 340 3.97 -12.30 -22.95
C VAL A 340 5.36 -11.80 -22.59
N ALA A 341 6.34 -12.70 -22.50
CA ALA A 341 7.74 -12.33 -22.23
C ALA A 341 8.35 -11.47 -23.36
N ALA A 342 8.02 -11.77 -24.63
CA ALA A 342 8.47 -10.95 -25.76
C ALA A 342 7.82 -9.56 -25.74
N PHE A 343 6.52 -9.49 -25.47
CA PHE A 343 5.78 -8.23 -25.28
C PHE A 343 6.36 -7.41 -24.14
N SER A 344 6.59 -8.03 -22.96
CA SER A 344 7.18 -7.39 -21.78
C SER A 344 8.52 -6.73 -22.08
N ARG A 345 9.42 -7.44 -22.71
CA ARG A 345 10.74 -6.90 -23.10
C ARG A 345 10.64 -5.69 -24.03
N ALA A 346 9.73 -5.74 -25.00
CA ALA A 346 9.56 -4.63 -25.95
C ALA A 346 9.02 -3.37 -25.25
N VAL A 347 8.03 -3.53 -24.36
CA VAL A 347 7.50 -2.40 -23.56
C VAL A 347 8.58 -1.88 -22.63
N SER A 348 9.30 -2.75 -21.92
CA SER A 348 10.41 -2.37 -21.02
C SER A 348 11.48 -1.58 -21.75
N ALA A 349 11.86 -1.99 -22.94
CA ALA A 349 12.85 -1.27 -23.75
C ALA A 349 12.39 0.16 -24.09
N MET A 350 11.09 0.37 -24.36
CA MET A 350 10.55 1.70 -24.66
C MET A 350 10.53 2.62 -23.44
N ILE A 351 10.19 2.11 -22.25
CA ILE A 351 10.06 2.93 -21.05
C ILE A 351 11.38 3.11 -20.28
N GLY A 352 12.41 2.32 -20.59
CA GLY A 352 13.68 2.29 -19.87
C GLY A 352 14.34 3.65 -19.72
N GLY A 353 14.41 4.43 -20.80
CA GLY A 353 15.00 5.78 -20.76
C GLY A 353 14.26 6.74 -19.81
N ALA A 354 12.93 6.61 -19.71
CA ALA A 354 12.14 7.42 -18.78
C ALA A 354 12.37 7.00 -17.32
N VAL A 355 12.49 5.69 -17.05
CA VAL A 355 12.79 5.18 -15.70
C VAL A 355 14.18 5.62 -15.26
N GLU A 356 15.20 5.49 -16.12
CA GLU A 356 16.56 5.94 -15.80
C GLU A 356 16.62 7.46 -15.56
N ALA A 357 15.91 8.26 -16.35
CA ALA A 357 15.83 9.71 -16.11
C ALA A 357 15.19 10.07 -14.76
N GLU A 358 14.19 9.32 -14.29
CA GLU A 358 13.64 9.50 -12.95
C GLU A 358 14.64 9.07 -11.86
N LYS A 359 15.38 7.98 -12.07
CA LYS A 359 16.45 7.57 -11.14
C LYS A 359 17.56 8.62 -11.05
N GLU A 360 18.01 9.18 -12.16
CA GLU A 360 19.03 10.23 -12.17
C GLU A 360 18.60 11.47 -11.35
N LYS A 361 17.35 11.90 -11.44
CA LYS A 361 16.83 13.00 -10.62
C LYS A 361 17.01 12.76 -9.13
N LEU A 362 16.91 11.51 -8.67
CA LEU A 362 17.16 11.16 -7.27
C LEU A 362 18.63 11.25 -6.88
N THR A 363 19.56 11.17 -7.83
CA THR A 363 21.00 11.25 -7.55
C THR A 363 21.49 12.67 -7.29
N HIS A 364 20.78 13.67 -7.78
CA HIS A 364 21.16 15.08 -7.68
C HIS A 364 20.47 15.87 -6.56
N LEU A 365 19.71 15.19 -5.68
CA LEU A 365 19.04 15.86 -4.58
C LEU A 365 20.01 16.22 -3.45
N GLU A 366 20.35 17.50 -3.35
CA GLU A 366 21.16 18.04 -2.25
C GLU A 366 20.34 18.24 -0.97
N ARG A 367 19.03 18.49 -1.10
CA ARG A 367 18.11 18.71 0.02
C ARG A 367 16.81 17.97 -0.18
N ALA A 368 16.20 17.53 0.91
CA ALA A 368 14.88 16.92 0.91
C ALA A 368 13.95 17.62 1.92
N THR A 369 12.66 17.36 1.81
CA THR A 369 11.62 17.85 2.72
C THR A 369 10.73 16.70 3.17
N THR A 370 9.87 16.94 4.15
CA THR A 370 8.83 15.98 4.58
C THR A 370 7.44 16.53 4.29
N SER A 371 6.41 15.67 4.37
CA SER A 371 5.02 16.14 4.37
C SER A 371 4.75 17.01 5.61
N GLY A 372 3.78 17.93 5.52
CA GLY A 372 3.40 18.76 6.65
C GLY A 372 3.07 17.97 7.92
N ARG A 373 2.35 16.85 7.78
CA ARG A 373 2.03 15.95 8.90
C ARG A 373 3.28 15.32 9.53
N THR A 374 4.21 14.84 8.72
CA THR A 374 5.47 14.26 9.21
C THR A 374 6.36 15.34 9.85
N ALA A 375 6.41 16.55 9.28
CA ALA A 375 7.12 17.69 9.87
C ALA A 375 6.60 18.03 11.26
N GLU A 376 5.28 18.16 11.43
CA GLU A 376 4.67 18.44 12.74
C GLU A 376 4.94 17.33 13.78
N MET A 377 5.01 16.08 13.33
CA MET A 377 5.35 14.95 14.20
C MET A 377 6.79 15.06 14.69
N ILE A 378 7.72 15.35 13.78
CA ILE A 378 9.13 15.51 14.13
C ILE A 378 9.34 16.72 15.07
N GLU A 379 8.71 17.86 14.80
CA GLU A 379 8.81 19.04 15.64
C GLU A 379 8.32 18.78 17.07
N ARG A 380 7.17 18.10 17.20
CA ARG A 380 6.64 17.69 18.51
C ARG A 380 7.59 16.73 19.25
N LEU A 381 8.17 15.78 18.51
CA LEU A 381 9.15 14.86 19.07
C LEU A 381 10.39 15.60 19.60
N LEU A 382 10.99 16.47 18.80
CA LEU A 382 12.19 17.21 19.17
C LEU A 382 11.96 18.13 20.38
N HIS A 383 10.78 18.76 20.45
CA HIS A 383 10.39 19.55 21.61
C HIS A 383 10.23 18.68 22.86
N HIS A 384 9.53 17.56 22.76
CA HIS A 384 9.38 16.61 23.87
C HIS A 384 10.72 16.07 24.35
N MET A 385 11.63 15.74 23.44
CA MET A 385 12.96 15.25 23.80
C MET A 385 13.86 16.33 24.42
N SER A 386 13.69 17.58 24.01
CA SER A 386 14.37 18.72 24.67
C SER A 386 13.87 18.91 26.10
N GLU A 387 12.55 18.84 26.34
CA GLU A 387 11.98 18.89 27.69
C GLU A 387 12.44 17.68 28.54
N ALA A 388 12.43 16.48 27.96
CA ALA A 388 12.87 15.26 28.63
C ALA A 388 14.36 15.29 29.01
N ALA A 389 15.19 15.93 28.21
CA ALA A 389 16.61 16.15 28.51
C ALA A 389 16.80 17.00 29.77
N VAL A 390 16.09 18.12 29.87
CA VAL A 390 16.20 19.04 31.00
C VAL A 390 15.56 18.47 32.27
N VAL A 391 14.30 18.05 32.18
CA VAL A 391 13.51 17.61 33.34
C VAL A 391 13.81 16.17 33.75
N GLY A 392 13.97 15.28 32.78
CA GLY A 392 14.10 13.85 33.02
C GLY A 392 15.53 13.35 33.23
N LEU A 393 16.50 13.97 32.59
CA LEU A 393 17.91 13.59 32.64
C LEU A 393 18.80 14.63 33.37
N GLY A 394 18.25 15.80 33.72
CA GLY A 394 19.00 16.87 34.42
C GLY A 394 20.10 17.47 33.54
N ILE A 395 19.96 17.44 32.22
CA ILE A 395 20.93 18.00 31.30
C ILE A 395 20.75 19.51 31.26
N GLU A 396 21.72 20.28 31.81
CA GLU A 396 21.71 21.74 31.79
C GLU A 396 21.91 22.26 30.36
N SER A 397 21.01 23.12 29.89
CA SER A 397 21.19 23.86 28.65
C SER A 397 22.19 24.98 28.87
N SER A 398 23.47 24.77 28.53
CA SER A 398 24.49 25.84 28.59
C SER A 398 24.28 26.85 27.46
N PRO A 399 24.29 28.16 27.76
CA PRO A 399 24.10 29.21 26.77
C PRO A 399 25.37 29.64 26.04
N GLU A 400 26.41 28.83 26.00
CA GLU A 400 27.62 29.21 25.28
C GLU A 400 27.46 29.03 23.78
N ALA A 401 27.18 30.15 23.12
CA ALA A 401 27.22 30.28 21.68
C ALA A 401 28.66 30.09 21.20
N ALA A 402 28.92 28.96 20.60
CA ALA A 402 30.10 28.81 19.77
C ALA A 402 29.95 29.72 18.55
N GLY A 403 30.90 30.64 18.34
CA GLY A 403 31.09 31.29 17.05
C GLY A 403 31.29 30.26 15.92
N PRO A 404 31.23 30.66 14.65
CA PRO A 404 31.33 29.73 13.54
C PRO A 404 32.75 29.13 13.50
N THR A 405 32.89 27.95 14.08
CA THR A 405 34.03 27.08 13.83
C THR A 405 33.75 26.31 12.55
N PRO A 406 34.69 26.21 11.62
CA PRO A 406 34.51 25.33 10.47
C PRO A 406 34.24 23.94 11.01
N ALA A 407 33.21 23.26 10.45
CA ALA A 407 32.90 21.90 10.79
C ALA A 407 34.14 21.01 10.54
N GLU A 408 34.87 20.69 11.57
CA GLU A 408 35.74 19.52 11.56
C GLU A 408 34.79 18.33 11.55
N GLU A 409 34.83 17.57 10.47
CA GLU A 409 34.16 16.29 10.36
C GLU A 409 34.63 15.41 11.52
N GLU A 410 33.80 15.21 12.53
CA GLU A 410 34.09 14.18 13.54
C GLU A 410 34.16 12.83 12.83
N PRO A 411 35.27 12.09 12.98
CA PRO A 411 35.39 10.79 12.38
C PRO A 411 34.28 9.88 12.91
N PRO A 412 33.74 8.96 12.11
CA PRO A 412 32.72 8.00 12.55
C PRO A 412 33.24 7.25 13.77
N ALA A 413 32.37 6.96 14.75
CA ALA A 413 32.76 6.15 15.90
C ALA A 413 33.38 4.84 15.39
N ALA A 414 34.52 4.43 15.97
CA ALA A 414 35.33 3.31 15.51
C ALA A 414 34.50 2.01 15.29
N LEU A 415 33.42 1.87 16.04
CA LEU A 415 32.51 0.71 15.97
C LEU A 415 31.10 1.14 16.38
N ARG A 416 30.09 1.01 15.48
CA ARG A 416 28.68 1.29 15.80
C ARG A 416 27.70 0.54 14.92
N PHE A 417 26.54 0.19 15.44
CA PHE A 417 25.42 -0.21 14.62
C PHE A 417 24.76 1.01 13.96
N THR A 418 24.26 0.84 12.74
CA THR A 418 23.54 1.93 12.04
C THR A 418 22.28 2.36 12.77
N THR A 419 21.73 1.47 13.62
CA THR A 419 20.59 1.72 14.48
C THR A 419 20.77 0.92 15.76
N PRO A 420 20.66 1.54 16.94
CA PRO A 420 20.81 0.83 18.22
C PRO A 420 19.57 0.00 18.59
N PHE A 421 18.46 0.22 17.91
CA PHE A 421 17.18 -0.40 18.21
C PHE A 421 16.41 -0.73 16.94
N TYR A 422 16.05 -2.00 16.76
CA TYR A 422 15.24 -2.49 15.66
C TYR A 422 13.88 -3.01 16.15
N TYR A 423 12.80 -2.44 15.61
CA TYR A 423 11.43 -2.89 15.87
C TYR A 423 10.83 -3.43 14.58
N ARG A 424 10.45 -4.72 14.55
CA ARG A 424 10.04 -5.41 13.32
C ARG A 424 8.86 -6.35 13.51
N LYS A 425 8.13 -6.57 12.41
CA LYS A 425 7.00 -7.52 12.38
C LYS A 425 7.50 -8.96 12.34
N PRO A 426 6.75 -9.92 12.95
CA PRO A 426 7.07 -11.33 12.88
C PRO A 426 7.19 -11.83 11.44
N GLY A 427 8.14 -12.72 11.20
CA GLY A 427 8.35 -13.37 9.91
C GLY A 427 8.92 -12.50 8.79
N HIS A 428 9.19 -11.21 9.04
CA HIS A 428 9.76 -10.32 8.03
C HIS A 428 11.27 -10.18 8.22
N PRO A 429 12.10 -10.61 7.24
CA PRO A 429 13.54 -10.42 7.28
C PRO A 429 13.89 -8.93 7.18
N PHE A 430 14.92 -8.50 7.92
CA PHE A 430 15.42 -7.13 7.88
C PHE A 430 16.94 -7.10 8.05
N HIS A 431 17.57 -6.02 7.60
CA HIS A 431 19.01 -5.87 7.65
C HIS A 431 19.43 -5.14 8.93
N VAL A 432 20.38 -5.74 9.64
CA VAL A 432 21.12 -5.14 10.74
C VAL A 432 22.52 -4.83 10.23
N ALA A 433 22.99 -3.62 10.36
CA ALA A 433 24.26 -3.19 9.81
C ALA A 433 25.18 -2.58 10.89
N LEU A 434 26.42 -3.04 10.91
CA LEU A 434 27.51 -2.53 11.71
C LEU A 434 28.41 -1.66 10.83
N LEU A 435 28.69 -0.45 11.28
CA LEU A 435 29.72 0.42 10.70
C LEU A 435 30.97 0.35 11.58
N LEU A 436 32.11 0.20 10.95
CA LEU A 436 33.40 0.20 11.64
C LEU A 436 34.44 0.98 10.82
N ASP A 437 35.36 1.61 11.54
CA ASP A 437 36.57 2.18 10.97
C ASP A 437 37.77 1.38 11.46
N ALA A 438 38.31 0.54 10.56
CA ALA A 438 39.41 -0.36 10.88
C ALA A 438 40.67 0.42 11.29
N GLY A 439 40.85 1.68 10.80
CA GLY A 439 42.00 2.53 11.16
C GLY A 439 41.99 3.03 12.60
N GLN A 440 40.85 2.97 13.27
CA GLN A 440 40.69 3.36 14.66
C GLN A 440 40.65 2.16 15.64
N LEU A 441 40.55 0.93 15.12
CA LEU A 441 40.55 -0.28 15.92
C LEU A 441 41.99 -0.75 16.23
N PRO A 442 42.27 -1.37 17.39
CA PRO A 442 43.58 -1.82 17.72
C PRO A 442 44.08 -2.95 16.82
N ASP A 443 45.29 -2.80 16.27
CA ASP A 443 45.95 -3.86 15.53
C ASP A 443 46.20 -5.09 16.42
N GLY A 444 45.87 -6.27 15.93
CA GLY A 444 46.05 -7.53 16.64
C GLY A 444 44.82 -8.04 17.41
N GLU A 445 43.78 -7.24 17.52
CA GLU A 445 42.50 -7.66 18.10
C GLU A 445 41.60 -8.36 17.08
N GLN A 446 40.59 -9.07 17.59
CA GLN A 446 39.55 -9.70 16.76
C GLN A 446 38.22 -9.00 16.99
N LEU A 447 37.48 -8.78 15.92
CA LEU A 447 36.08 -8.40 15.97
C LEU A 447 35.27 -9.63 16.36
N THR A 448 34.74 -9.64 17.59
CA THR A 448 33.96 -10.76 18.15
C THR A 448 32.51 -10.38 18.30
N PHE A 449 31.62 -11.37 18.16
CA PHE A 449 30.18 -11.19 18.21
C PHE A 449 29.57 -12.00 19.35
N GLU A 450 28.79 -11.36 20.17
CA GLU A 450 28.00 -11.99 21.24
C GLU A 450 26.51 -11.84 20.87
N LEU A 451 25.83 -12.97 20.70
CA LEU A 451 24.45 -13.02 20.23
C LEU A 451 23.53 -13.44 21.38
N GLY A 452 22.79 -12.51 21.92
CA GLY A 452 21.70 -12.74 22.87
C GLY A 452 20.35 -12.91 22.15
N LEU A 453 20.31 -13.74 21.10
CA LEU A 453 19.10 -13.97 20.29
C LEU A 453 18.31 -15.17 20.80
N PRO A 454 16.96 -15.07 20.96
CA PRO A 454 16.09 -16.22 21.19
C PRO A 454 16.21 -17.25 20.07
N ALA A 455 15.90 -18.52 20.36
CA ALA A 455 15.99 -19.62 19.38
C ALA A 455 15.07 -19.43 18.15
N THR A 456 14.07 -18.58 18.26
CA THR A 456 13.12 -18.20 17.20
C THR A 456 13.60 -17.04 16.33
N MET A 457 14.71 -16.38 16.71
CA MET A 457 15.39 -15.39 15.90
C MET A 457 16.57 -16.02 15.17
N ARG A 458 16.64 -15.81 13.86
CA ARG A 458 17.74 -16.26 13.01
C ARG A 458 18.51 -15.08 12.47
N ILE A 459 19.83 -15.25 12.39
CA ILE A 459 20.74 -14.27 11.78
C ILE A 459 21.54 -14.93 10.67
N GLU A 460 21.54 -14.34 9.49
CA GLU A 460 22.23 -14.87 8.30
C GLU A 460 22.99 -13.75 7.56
N PRO A 461 24.25 -14.00 7.15
CA PRO A 461 25.08 -15.14 7.51
C PRO A 461 25.41 -15.13 9.01
N ALA A 462 25.72 -16.30 9.58
CA ALA A 462 26.14 -16.35 11.00
C ALA A 462 27.38 -15.47 11.20
N PRO A 463 27.39 -14.54 12.18
CA PRO A 463 28.54 -13.70 12.44
C PRO A 463 29.77 -14.55 12.83
N VAL A 464 30.89 -14.29 12.18
CA VAL A 464 32.15 -14.98 12.41
C VAL A 464 33.17 -13.97 12.90
N ALA A 465 33.98 -14.35 13.89
CA ALA A 465 35.05 -13.50 14.37
C ALA A 465 36.05 -13.19 13.24
N VAL A 466 36.37 -11.90 13.05
CA VAL A 466 37.25 -11.43 11.98
C VAL A 466 38.44 -10.69 12.62
N PRO A 467 39.71 -11.02 12.28
CA PRO A 467 40.85 -10.25 12.72
C PRO A 467 40.74 -8.80 12.22
N VAL A 468 41.00 -7.83 13.09
CA VAL A 468 40.99 -6.41 12.70
C VAL A 468 41.98 -6.15 11.56
N SER A 469 43.11 -6.84 11.54
CA SER A 469 44.10 -6.78 10.46
C SER A 469 43.62 -7.20 9.07
N ALA A 470 42.49 -7.93 8.99
CA ALA A 470 41.85 -8.32 7.73
C ALA A 470 40.84 -7.25 7.23
N LEU A 471 40.61 -6.20 8.00
CA LEU A 471 39.70 -5.11 7.69
C LEU A 471 40.49 -3.89 7.22
N ALA A 472 39.96 -3.09 6.31
CA ALA A 472 40.63 -1.90 5.80
C ALA A 472 39.66 -0.72 5.67
N GLY A 473 40.01 0.43 6.27
CA GLY A 473 39.24 1.65 6.18
C GLY A 473 37.84 1.54 6.81
N ILE A 474 36.91 2.37 6.35
CA ILE A 474 35.53 2.37 6.83
C ILE A 474 34.78 1.24 6.11
N GLN A 475 34.23 0.31 6.87
CA GLN A 475 33.46 -0.83 6.37
C GLN A 475 32.07 -0.89 6.99
N ARG A 476 31.17 -1.51 6.22
CA ARG A 476 29.81 -1.83 6.62
C ARG A 476 29.61 -3.33 6.51
N ILE A 477 29.29 -3.98 7.64
CA ILE A 477 28.96 -5.40 7.72
C ILE A 477 27.47 -5.51 7.94
N GLU A 478 26.79 -6.35 7.13
CA GLU A 478 25.34 -6.51 7.19
C GLU A 478 24.96 -7.96 7.44
N TRP A 479 23.90 -8.13 8.21
CA TRP A 479 23.25 -9.41 8.47
C TRP A 479 21.75 -9.27 8.22
N THR A 480 21.12 -10.34 7.76
CA THR A 480 19.67 -10.46 7.72
C THR A 480 19.20 -11.14 9.01
N VAL A 481 18.29 -10.51 9.73
CA VAL A 481 17.68 -11.07 10.94
C VAL A 481 16.20 -11.30 10.68
N THR A 482 15.69 -12.44 11.15
CA THR A 482 14.26 -12.81 11.09
C THR A 482 13.83 -13.31 12.46
N GLY A 483 12.78 -12.70 13.03
CA GLY A 483 12.15 -13.14 14.29
C GLY A 483 10.73 -13.64 14.01
N GLU A 484 10.33 -14.76 14.59
CA GLU A 484 9.05 -15.41 14.29
C GLU A 484 7.95 -15.10 15.32
N LEU A 485 8.30 -14.88 16.59
CA LEU A 485 7.30 -14.71 17.66
C LEU A 485 7.17 -13.25 18.14
N PRO A 486 5.95 -12.71 18.22
CA PRO A 486 5.72 -11.38 18.79
C PRO A 486 6.10 -11.33 20.28
N GLY A 487 6.70 -10.22 20.69
CA GLY A 487 7.09 -9.95 22.08
C GLY A 487 8.52 -10.40 22.42
N GLU A 488 9.20 -11.11 21.54
CA GLU A 488 10.59 -11.49 21.75
C GLU A 488 11.56 -10.34 21.54
N ARG A 489 12.65 -10.40 22.33
CA ARG A 489 13.75 -9.43 22.25
C ARG A 489 15.06 -10.16 22.05
N GLY A 490 15.89 -9.63 21.18
CA GLY A 490 17.24 -10.08 20.91
C GLY A 490 18.24 -8.96 21.05
N GLU A 491 19.49 -9.30 21.35
CA GLU A 491 20.60 -8.38 21.48
C GLU A 491 21.79 -8.88 20.67
N ILE A 492 22.46 -7.98 19.96
CA ILE A 492 23.71 -8.26 19.26
C ILE A 492 24.75 -7.30 19.83
N THR A 493 25.82 -7.84 20.41
CA THR A 493 26.97 -7.07 20.88
C THR A 493 28.21 -7.44 20.07
N VAL A 494 28.98 -6.45 19.66
CA VAL A 494 30.22 -6.60 18.90
C VAL A 494 31.34 -5.95 19.67
N ARG A 495 32.51 -6.60 19.76
CA ARG A 495 33.69 -6.13 20.49
C ARG A 495 34.95 -6.25 19.66
N ALA A 496 35.85 -5.26 19.80
CA ALA A 496 37.21 -5.27 19.29
C ALA A 496 38.13 -4.59 20.30
N GLY A 497 38.77 -5.35 21.19
CA GLY A 497 39.53 -4.84 22.34
C GLY A 497 38.63 -4.05 23.30
N ALA A 498 38.95 -2.80 23.52
CA ALA A 498 38.17 -1.88 24.36
C ALA A 498 36.94 -1.30 23.66
N TYR A 499 36.86 -1.43 22.35
CA TYR A 499 35.74 -0.91 21.55
C TYR A 499 34.60 -1.91 21.52
N TRP A 500 33.36 -1.43 21.65
CA TRP A 500 32.20 -2.26 21.52
C TRP A 500 30.98 -1.48 21.01
N ALA A 501 30.08 -2.20 20.34
CA ALA A 501 28.82 -1.69 19.88
C ALA A 501 27.69 -2.69 20.18
N TRP A 502 26.48 -2.19 20.32
CA TRP A 502 25.32 -2.99 20.73
C TRP A 502 24.07 -2.53 19.98
N CYS A 503 23.18 -3.46 19.67
CA CYS A 503 21.83 -3.16 19.20
C CYS A 503 20.79 -4.11 19.77
N GLU A 504 19.57 -3.61 19.99
CA GLU A 504 18.42 -4.39 20.46
C GLU A 504 17.44 -4.60 19.32
N ILE A 505 16.85 -5.77 19.25
CA ILE A 505 15.86 -6.17 18.26
C ILE A 505 14.59 -6.58 19.00
N VAL A 506 13.45 -5.99 18.64
CA VAL A 506 12.14 -6.34 19.20
C VAL A 506 11.21 -6.77 18.08
N VAL A 507 10.58 -7.92 18.24
CA VAL A 507 9.57 -8.45 17.32
C VAL A 507 8.19 -8.16 17.89
N ALA A 508 7.32 -7.45 17.14
CA ALA A 508 5.96 -7.19 17.58
C ALA A 508 5.01 -6.99 16.39
N GLU A 509 3.79 -7.50 16.49
CA GLU A 509 2.75 -7.36 15.46
C GLU A 509 2.24 -5.94 15.31
N HIS A 510 2.12 -5.24 16.44
CA HIS A 510 1.73 -3.84 16.54
C HIS A 510 2.61 -3.17 17.58
N ALA A 511 2.92 -1.91 17.41
CA ALA A 511 3.47 -1.08 18.46
C ALA A 511 2.38 -0.91 19.54
N SER A 512 2.18 -1.93 20.36
CA SER A 512 1.18 -1.89 21.42
C SER A 512 1.81 -1.40 22.71
N HIS A 513 1.34 -0.24 23.18
CA HIS A 513 1.46 0.11 24.57
C HIS A 513 0.71 -0.88 25.44
N ARG A 514 1.41 -1.73 26.17
CA ARG A 514 0.98 -2.16 27.48
C ARG A 514 2.12 -1.92 28.45
N SER A 515 2.09 -0.75 29.05
CA SER A 515 2.68 -0.55 30.36
C SER A 515 1.81 -1.34 31.36
N GLU A 516 2.17 -2.59 31.63
CA GLU A 516 1.67 -3.30 32.81
C GLU A 516 2.48 -2.84 34.00
N SER A 517 2.03 -1.78 34.65
CA SER A 517 2.18 -1.55 36.09
C SER A 517 1.66 -0.18 36.49
N GLN A 518 0.35 -0.03 36.58
CA GLN A 518 -0.26 0.90 37.51
C GLN A 518 -1.37 0.18 38.30
N PRO A 519 -1.33 0.22 39.64
CA PRO A 519 -2.41 -0.29 40.45
C PRO A 519 -3.68 0.58 40.26
N PRO A 520 -4.88 0.03 40.48
CA PRO A 520 -6.13 0.73 40.23
C PRO A 520 -6.28 1.92 41.19
N HIS A 521 -6.25 3.14 40.70
CA HIS A 521 -6.67 4.30 41.45
C HIS A 521 -8.17 4.34 41.56
N ALA A 522 -8.61 4.42 42.82
CA ALA A 522 -9.99 4.56 43.26
C ALA A 522 -10.73 5.69 42.55
N ALA A 523 -11.98 5.40 42.20
CA ALA A 523 -12.93 6.35 41.64
C ALA A 523 -13.09 7.59 42.53
N VAL A 524 -12.74 8.76 41.98
CA VAL A 524 -13.16 10.05 42.57
C VAL A 524 -14.40 10.54 41.85
N VAL A 525 -15.45 10.64 42.62
CA VAL A 525 -16.77 11.19 42.27
C VAL A 525 -16.61 12.66 41.85
N ARG A 526 -17.09 13.02 40.66
CA ARG A 526 -17.22 14.42 40.21
C ARG A 526 -18.55 15.01 40.68
N PRO A 527 -18.58 16.22 41.25
CA PRO A 527 -19.82 16.99 41.33
C PRO A 527 -20.05 17.81 40.07
N ALA A 528 -21.31 17.88 39.66
CA ALA A 528 -21.80 18.66 38.53
C ALA A 528 -21.85 20.16 38.82
N GLY A 529 -21.62 21.00 37.82
CA GLY A 529 -21.87 22.43 37.86
C GLY A 529 -21.28 23.20 36.69
N HIS A 530 -22.12 23.61 35.72
CA HIS A 530 -21.84 24.62 34.70
C HIS A 530 -21.82 26.04 35.32
N PRO A 531 -21.32 27.13 34.65
CA PRO A 531 -21.50 27.49 33.26
C PRO A 531 -20.32 28.20 32.53
N ALA A 532 -20.60 28.50 31.25
CA ALA A 532 -19.85 29.17 30.22
C ALA A 532 -19.13 30.50 30.56
N GLY A 533 -18.02 30.75 29.81
CA GLY A 533 -17.37 32.06 29.72
C GLY A 533 -15.98 31.97 29.12
N HIS A 534 -15.84 32.34 27.84
CA HIS A 534 -14.53 32.73 27.27
C HIS A 534 -13.94 33.91 28.02
N PRO A 535 -12.62 34.00 28.23
CA PRO A 535 -11.83 34.85 27.34
C PRO A 535 -10.45 34.29 26.94
N LEU A 536 -10.01 34.73 25.80
CA LEU A 536 -8.64 34.66 25.29
C LEU A 536 -7.64 35.07 26.38
N ALA A 537 -6.95 34.11 26.96
CA ALA A 537 -5.81 34.38 27.81
C ALA A 537 -4.55 34.42 26.95
N HIS A 538 -3.97 35.59 26.84
CA HIS A 538 -2.59 35.80 26.38
C HIS A 538 -1.66 34.81 27.08
N ARG A 539 -1.04 33.93 26.29
CA ARG A 539 0.09 33.14 26.73
C ARG A 539 1.25 34.09 26.97
N VAL A 540 1.58 34.32 28.23
CA VAL A 540 2.85 34.92 28.64
C VAL A 540 3.94 33.97 28.13
N PRO A 541 4.98 34.45 27.42
CA PRO A 541 6.13 33.63 27.09
C PRO A 541 6.82 33.25 28.41
N ARG A 542 6.75 31.96 28.77
CA ARG A 542 7.69 31.42 29.76
C ARG A 542 9.03 31.36 29.06
N ASP A 543 10.01 32.03 29.70
CA ASP A 543 11.42 31.95 29.35
C ASP A 543 11.86 30.49 29.47
N HIS A 544 11.73 29.73 28.37
CA HIS A 544 12.12 28.33 28.28
C HIS A 544 13.60 28.32 27.95
N GLY A 545 14.37 27.69 28.81
CA GLY A 545 15.80 27.40 28.57
C GLY A 545 15.99 26.89 27.13
N VAL A 546 17.11 27.25 26.57
CA VAL A 546 17.45 27.04 25.15
C VAL A 546 17.24 25.60 24.74
N ASP A 547 16.29 25.36 23.84
CA ASP A 547 15.96 24.01 23.34
C ASP A 547 17.20 23.29 22.79
N LEU A 548 17.42 22.07 23.25
CA LEU A 548 18.57 21.25 22.83
C LEU A 548 18.44 20.83 21.36
N PHE A 549 17.25 20.50 20.93
CA PHE A 549 16.92 20.14 19.55
C PHE A 549 16.01 21.21 18.96
N VAL A 550 16.59 22.18 18.21
CA VAL A 550 15.83 23.29 17.61
C VAL A 550 15.08 22.87 16.35
N GLY A 551 15.51 21.80 15.67
CA GLY A 551 14.87 21.36 14.45
C GLY A 551 15.60 20.21 13.77
N TYR A 552 15.23 19.97 12.53
CA TYR A 552 15.86 18.96 11.68
C TYR A 552 16.04 19.50 10.26
N GLU A 553 16.93 18.86 9.51
CA GLU A 553 17.15 19.17 8.10
C GLU A 553 17.56 17.91 7.33
N PHE A 554 17.05 17.78 6.09
CA PHE A 554 17.57 16.81 5.14
C PHE A 554 18.65 17.48 4.30
N ARG A 555 19.87 16.99 4.39
CA ARG A 555 21.03 17.57 3.71
C ARG A 555 21.95 16.49 3.19
N ASN A 556 22.52 16.67 1.99
CA ASN A 556 23.58 15.79 1.53
C ASN A 556 24.89 16.15 2.25
N LEU A 557 25.40 15.22 3.04
CA LEU A 557 26.66 15.38 3.75
C LEU A 557 27.89 14.99 2.91
N HIS A 558 27.68 14.68 1.61
CA HIS A 558 28.72 14.22 0.69
C HIS A 558 29.51 12.99 1.17
N ASN A 559 28.95 12.25 2.13
CA ASN A 559 29.44 10.96 2.57
C ASN A 559 28.31 9.91 2.51
N SER A 560 28.66 8.64 2.39
CA SER A 560 27.70 7.53 2.36
C SER A 560 27.64 6.75 3.68
N ALA A 561 28.53 7.07 4.62
CA ALA A 561 28.66 6.32 5.87
C ALA A 561 27.59 6.73 6.90
N ASP A 562 27.40 8.02 7.07
CA ASP A 562 26.46 8.53 8.06
C ASP A 562 25.07 8.69 7.47
N ARG A 563 24.06 8.11 8.12
CA ARG A 563 22.66 8.24 7.74
C ARG A 563 21.99 9.48 8.33
N ALA A 564 22.41 9.84 9.54
CA ALA A 564 21.98 11.05 10.23
C ALA A 564 23.05 11.44 11.27
N ILE A 565 23.16 12.73 11.57
CA ILE A 565 24.06 13.29 12.59
C ILE A 565 23.36 14.40 13.38
N TYR A 566 23.87 14.72 14.57
CA TYR A 566 23.51 15.94 15.28
C TYR A 566 24.53 17.04 15.02
N SER A 567 24.07 18.18 14.53
CA SER A 567 24.89 19.38 14.40
C SER A 567 24.81 20.20 15.68
N ALA A 568 25.85 20.16 16.49
CA ALA A 568 25.92 20.93 17.74
C ALA A 568 25.87 22.45 17.49
N ALA A 569 26.49 22.92 16.39
CA ALA A 569 26.48 24.34 16.00
C ALA A 569 25.09 24.85 15.62
N GLU A 570 24.30 24.01 14.90
CA GLU A 570 22.94 24.37 14.45
C GLU A 570 21.85 23.86 15.41
N ARG A 571 22.20 22.99 16.35
CA ARG A 571 21.27 22.27 17.26
C ARG A 571 20.18 21.54 16.52
N LYS A 572 20.53 20.97 15.35
CA LYS A 572 19.60 20.26 14.46
C LYS A 572 20.03 18.81 14.26
N VAL A 573 19.05 17.98 14.05
CA VAL A 573 19.27 16.64 13.52
C VAL A 573 19.35 16.74 11.99
N ILE A 574 20.48 16.37 11.41
CA ILE A 574 20.70 16.38 9.96
C ILE A 574 20.57 14.95 9.45
N ILE A 575 19.63 14.73 8.54
CA ILE A 575 19.40 13.45 7.88
C ILE A 575 20.09 13.49 6.53
N ASN A 576 21.05 12.56 6.32
CA ASN A 576 21.93 12.57 5.16
C ASN A 576 21.24 12.01 3.91
N THR A 577 20.85 12.87 2.99
CA THR A 577 20.28 12.46 1.69
C THR A 577 21.32 11.82 0.75
N GLY A 578 22.62 11.95 1.04
CA GLY A 578 23.70 11.27 0.33
C GLY A 578 23.85 9.79 0.73
N ALA A 579 23.33 9.39 1.90
CA ALA A 579 23.36 7.99 2.33
C ALA A 579 22.42 7.14 1.46
N PRO A 580 22.91 6.02 0.85
CA PRO A 580 22.12 5.21 -0.08
C PRO A 580 20.78 4.74 0.50
N THR A 581 20.76 4.34 1.77
CA THR A 581 19.58 3.87 2.47
C THR A 581 18.53 4.96 2.74
N VAL A 582 18.94 6.20 2.97
CA VAL A 582 18.05 7.36 3.14
C VAL A 582 17.52 7.81 1.78
N ARG A 583 18.39 7.86 0.78
CA ARG A 583 18.07 8.26 -0.60
C ARG A 583 16.97 7.43 -1.23
N LEU A 584 16.91 6.13 -0.95
CA LEU A 584 15.83 5.23 -1.42
C LEU A 584 14.43 5.70 -1.03
N TYR A 585 14.31 6.52 0.01
CA TYR A 585 13.04 7.01 0.55
C TYR A 585 12.79 8.50 0.29
N VAL A 586 13.66 9.15 -0.49
CA VAL A 586 13.43 10.51 -0.98
C VAL A 586 12.89 10.41 -2.40
N ASP A 587 11.77 11.07 -2.66
CA ASP A 587 11.14 11.08 -3.98
C ASP A 587 11.88 12.00 -4.98
N GLY A 588 11.49 11.95 -6.25
CA GLY A 588 12.10 12.76 -7.33
C GLY A 588 11.95 14.29 -7.17
N ARG A 589 11.24 14.75 -6.13
CA ARG A 589 11.07 16.17 -5.77
C ARG A 589 11.83 16.57 -4.52
N GLY A 590 12.58 15.63 -3.96
CA GLY A 590 13.26 15.86 -2.71
C GLY A 590 12.34 15.80 -1.48
N ARG A 591 11.22 15.07 -1.55
CA ARG A 591 10.37 14.83 -0.38
C ARG A 591 10.63 13.43 0.18
N PHE A 592 10.82 13.33 1.48
CA PHE A 592 10.90 12.04 2.16
C PHE A 592 9.52 11.40 2.25
N ARG A 593 9.41 10.12 1.88
CA ARG A 593 8.14 9.39 1.78
C ARG A 593 7.53 9.12 3.15
N ASP A 594 6.25 9.41 3.30
CA ASP A 594 5.51 9.11 4.53
C ASP A 594 5.44 7.61 4.85
N SER A 595 5.52 6.74 3.84
CA SER A 595 5.58 5.29 4.03
C SER A 595 6.85 4.80 4.76
N ALA A 596 7.90 5.63 4.81
CA ALA A 596 9.17 5.32 5.46
C ALA A 596 9.35 6.01 6.83
N ARG A 597 8.27 6.46 7.47
CA ARG A 597 8.31 7.14 8.77
C ARG A 597 9.06 6.36 9.86
N LEU A 598 8.97 5.03 9.85
CA LEU A 598 9.70 4.19 10.79
C LEU A 598 11.22 4.28 10.62
N LEU A 599 11.70 4.49 9.40
CA LEU A 599 13.12 4.78 9.19
C LEU A 599 13.51 6.11 9.84
N LEU A 600 12.66 7.14 9.74
CA LEU A 600 12.90 8.40 10.44
C LEU A 600 12.93 8.19 11.95
N ALA A 601 12.02 7.41 12.53
CA ALA A 601 12.03 7.07 13.94
C ALA A 601 13.38 6.45 14.36
N GLU A 602 13.92 5.51 13.58
CA GLU A 602 15.22 4.90 13.83
C GLU A 602 16.37 5.92 13.77
N LEU A 603 16.36 6.79 12.77
CA LEU A 603 17.40 7.81 12.60
C LEU A 603 17.37 8.84 13.74
N PHE A 604 16.19 9.32 14.11
CA PHE A 604 16.04 10.23 15.24
C PHE A 604 16.41 9.58 16.57
N MET A 605 16.02 8.31 16.77
CA MET A 605 16.40 7.54 17.96
C MET A 605 17.92 7.48 18.11
N ASP A 606 18.62 7.11 17.05
CA ASP A 606 20.08 6.97 17.08
C ASP A 606 20.75 8.29 17.44
N VAL A 607 20.43 9.35 16.71
CA VAL A 607 21.06 10.67 16.89
C VAL A 607 20.72 11.31 18.25
N ILE A 608 19.45 11.24 18.67
CA ILE A 608 19.02 11.84 19.95
C ILE A 608 19.64 11.08 21.12
N SER A 609 19.65 9.73 21.07
CA SER A 609 20.21 8.94 22.17
C SER A 609 21.72 9.14 22.29
N ASP A 610 22.45 9.30 21.18
CA ASP A 610 23.87 9.60 21.17
C ASP A 610 24.18 10.96 21.83
N GLU A 611 23.46 11.99 21.41
CA GLU A 611 23.70 13.34 21.93
C GLU A 611 23.35 13.45 23.42
N LEU A 612 22.21 12.88 23.83
CA LEU A 612 21.83 12.88 25.24
C LEU A 612 22.79 12.07 26.11
N ALA A 613 23.29 10.95 25.63
CA ALA A 613 24.27 10.14 26.33
C ALA A 613 25.58 10.89 26.49
N ARG A 614 26.09 11.52 25.43
CA ARG A 614 27.30 12.33 25.43
C ARG A 614 27.22 13.42 26.50
N ARG A 615 26.17 14.23 26.50
CA ARG A 615 25.98 15.31 27.47
C ARG A 615 25.86 14.80 28.90
N ARG A 616 25.15 13.69 29.10
CA ARG A 616 25.02 13.11 30.43
C ARG A 616 26.36 12.67 31.01
N ILE A 617 27.23 12.03 30.23
CA ILE A 617 28.54 11.61 30.70
C ILE A 617 29.49 12.81 30.92
N GLU A 618 29.40 13.84 30.06
CA GLU A 618 30.15 15.08 30.21
C GLU A 618 29.81 15.77 31.53
N GLN A 619 28.55 15.92 31.87
CA GLN A 619 28.09 16.50 33.13
C GLN A 619 28.56 15.74 34.37
N HIS A 620 28.71 14.42 34.27
CA HIS A 620 29.18 13.60 35.37
C HIS A 620 30.71 13.43 35.43
N GLY A 621 31.44 14.16 34.56
CA GLY A 621 32.91 14.14 34.54
C GLY A 621 33.50 12.85 33.96
N HIS A 622 32.72 12.06 33.23
CA HIS A 622 33.15 10.81 32.59
C HIS A 622 33.42 10.98 31.10
N SER A 623 33.80 12.18 30.65
CA SER A 623 34.16 12.46 29.27
C SER A 623 35.24 11.50 28.79
N GLY A 624 34.97 10.75 27.71
CA GLY A 624 35.90 9.76 27.16
C GLY A 624 35.73 8.33 27.71
N ASP A 625 34.85 8.10 28.69
CA ASP A 625 34.52 6.77 29.17
C ASP A 625 33.45 6.13 28.26
N LEU A 626 33.85 5.19 27.40
CA LEU A 626 33.00 4.51 26.46
C LEU A 626 31.95 3.62 27.13
N ASP A 627 32.29 2.95 28.23
CA ASP A 627 31.35 2.13 28.96
C ASP A 627 30.25 2.96 29.62
N ALA A 628 30.62 4.13 30.17
CA ALA A 628 29.67 5.09 30.71
C ALA A 628 28.76 5.64 29.60
N PHE A 629 29.33 5.95 28.43
CA PHE A 629 28.55 6.42 27.26
C PHE A 629 27.52 5.40 26.81
N HIS A 630 27.95 4.15 26.60
CA HIS A 630 27.02 3.11 26.14
C HIS A 630 25.98 2.75 27.21
N SER A 631 26.33 2.79 28.46
CA SER A 631 25.38 2.61 29.56
C SER A 631 24.31 3.72 29.54
N ALA A 632 24.75 4.97 29.42
CA ALA A 632 23.86 6.14 29.33
C ALA A 632 22.95 6.05 28.09
N LYS A 633 23.51 5.73 26.91
CA LYS A 633 22.74 5.56 25.67
C LYS A 633 21.68 4.47 25.82
N ARG A 634 22.03 3.33 26.40
CA ARG A 634 21.09 2.21 26.65
C ARG A 634 19.95 2.64 27.58
N ASP A 635 20.24 3.38 28.65
CA ASP A 635 19.21 3.89 29.55
C ASP A 635 18.26 4.85 28.86
N ILE A 636 18.77 5.73 27.99
CA ILE A 636 17.97 6.68 27.21
C ILE A 636 17.06 5.94 26.24
N ILE A 637 17.59 4.96 25.49
CA ILE A 637 16.81 4.16 24.56
C ILE A 637 15.70 3.40 25.29
N ARG A 638 16.01 2.78 26.43
CA ARG A 638 15.00 2.05 27.23
C ARG A 638 13.90 2.97 27.74
N ARG A 639 14.24 4.21 28.06
CA ARG A 639 13.30 5.18 28.62
C ARG A 639 12.43 5.86 27.58
N TYR A 640 13.01 6.24 26.45
CA TYR A 640 12.36 7.09 25.46
C TYR A 640 12.13 6.42 24.10
N GLY A 641 12.70 5.25 23.88
CA GLY A 641 12.66 4.58 22.59
C GLY A 641 11.25 4.31 22.08
N SER A 642 10.38 3.82 22.95
CA SER A 642 8.99 3.59 22.59
C SER A 642 8.26 4.89 22.22
N ASP A 643 8.51 5.98 22.96
CA ASP A 643 7.84 7.27 22.72
C ASP A 643 8.26 7.87 21.39
N ILE A 644 9.55 7.74 21.03
CA ILE A 644 10.07 8.18 19.73
C ILE A 644 9.38 7.41 18.60
N HIS A 645 9.33 6.07 18.66
CA HIS A 645 8.68 5.27 17.63
C HIS A 645 7.18 5.56 17.51
N LEU A 646 6.49 5.72 18.62
CA LEU A 646 5.07 6.04 18.62
C LEU A 646 4.73 7.40 18.02
N SER A 647 5.62 8.38 18.20
CA SER A 647 5.47 9.68 17.56
C SER A 647 5.37 9.59 16.04
N PHE A 648 5.92 8.54 15.43
CA PHE A 648 5.88 8.30 13.98
C PHE A 648 4.80 7.32 13.51
N LEU A 649 4.05 6.70 14.42
CA LEU A 649 2.98 5.75 14.09
C LEU A 649 1.58 6.39 14.05
N GLY A 650 1.43 7.60 14.60
CA GLY A 650 0.16 8.33 14.75
C GLY A 650 -0.44 8.92 13.47
#